data_7a4ae98cce31ef506313fc62f177a1b8
#
_entry.id   7a4ae98cce31ef506313fc62f177a1b8
#
_cell.length_a   1.000
_cell.length_b   1.000
_cell.length_c   1.000
_cell.angle_alpha   90.00
_cell.angle_beta   90.00
_cell.angle_gamma   90.00
#
_symmetry.space_group_name_H-M   'P 1'
#
loop_
_entity.id
_entity.type
_entity.pdbx_description
1 polymer ?
#
loop_
_entity_poly.entity_id
_entity_poly.type
_entity_poly.pdbx_seq_one_letter_code
_entity_poly.pdbx_strand_id
1 'polypeptide(L)'
;MKNLLLTILALSAISASAQTNLTDADLQGAYSARQYNKRVVCHDPSIVIDDISNPSSPTYYIYGSHLGKGKTTADKNYQEWTVFKADEENATATNSLFCNTGGVLVNYSQAYSTHAITSVKDYTGKSVTFGNFDAHGWQKKGNTVKGMQWAPDVIYNKTMKKWCMYMSLNGDNWCSSIVCFTSDNIEGPWKYQGPVVFSGFFGKYAHNSYAAANDWKNTDLAIATGATSLPERYNVGDKWGTFWPNCIDPCVFYDDNDNLWMSYGSWSGGIFMLKLDATNGLRDYTYQFPYEVNGKAATQGAANANTTSDPYFGKKIAGGYYVSGEASYIEKIGSHYFLFMSYGELISTGGYQMRVFRSDNPEGPYVDCNGTSAIAKRYLLNYGAKTADNRGVLLFGGYKWDPMSGAEIAQGHNSAFTDKQGRSFVVYHSRFTNKGEGHEVRVHQLFLNDEGWIMAAPFEFDGETITNNDIATKASIADSEIAGDYQFMRHEYGQDTEKKAYETAVNIRLNADGTITGSEEGTWERTAGTDYIHLTINGVVYRGVLVRQTIDYTNIPAIAIAALSSSSGSTTLGQKSYTKQQQVWAVKADAKAAIKYTANKINLPFDDGTVLEEAPVLPTEGLLGTNVSWKSSNESILTSDGTVKGQGEVTMTMVISKDNYVYTKDFTLNVEADVVADAPVYYPESMEKNTNAAFWVNFSKNYYNIKKGSKAEFKFYNYSNKKANWNNWCLVAATAERGVEGYSEHFALRADNYGWFAAAGGNTAENTSNIDFTMQSEYNWDTFKDDMDGSLVDMNVEFTTGNVVKVVSTITTKAKKVYNYSFSMKLVENQSNVTLFFVNEGSYIDGSSIATGIKTPMVITKKTESEGKWYNLNGQQVDRSYKGIVVVNGRKFLNK
;
A
#
# COMPACT_ATOMS: atom_id res chain seq x y z
N MET A 1 -12.88 21.22 -64.20
CA MET A 1 -11.54 21.33 -63.61
C MET A 1 -11.51 20.52 -62.35
N LYS A 2 -10.78 19.43 -62.36
CA LYS A 2 -10.69 18.43 -61.29
C LYS A 2 -9.81 18.96 -60.17
N ASN A 3 -10.29 19.06 -58.96
CA ASN A 3 -9.44 19.23 -57.77
C ASN A 3 -9.27 17.88 -57.09
N LEU A 4 -8.10 17.39 -57.21
CA LEU A 4 -7.57 16.19 -56.57
C LEU A 4 -7.24 16.55 -55.12
N LEU A 5 -7.98 15.99 -54.18
CA LEU A 5 -7.60 16.07 -52.74
C LEU A 5 -6.53 15.02 -52.53
N LEU A 6 -5.30 15.46 -52.35
CA LEU A 6 -4.19 14.64 -51.88
C LEU A 6 -4.34 14.55 -50.34
N THR A 7 -4.78 13.41 -49.84
CA THR A 7 -4.65 13.07 -48.42
C THR A 7 -3.21 12.61 -48.19
N ILE A 8 -2.41 13.44 -47.56
CA ILE A 8 -1.08 13.08 -47.09
C ILE A 8 -1.30 12.22 -45.82
N LEU A 9 -1.17 10.89 -45.97
CA LEU A 9 -0.86 10.02 -44.88
C LEU A 9 0.57 10.32 -44.44
N ALA A 10 0.74 11.02 -43.35
CA ALA A 10 2.00 11.03 -42.64
C ALA A 10 2.18 9.63 -42.01
N LEU A 11 2.89 8.75 -42.74
CA LEU A 11 3.53 7.61 -42.09
C LEU A 11 4.62 8.19 -41.19
N SER A 12 4.32 8.29 -39.89
CA SER A 12 5.34 8.34 -38.89
C SER A 12 6.13 7.03 -39.00
N ALA A 13 7.33 7.11 -39.54
CA ALA A 13 8.29 6.03 -39.46
C ALA A 13 8.67 5.84 -37.98
N ILE A 14 7.89 5.01 -37.27
CA ILE A 14 8.38 4.34 -36.07
C ILE A 14 9.54 3.50 -36.60
N SER A 15 10.77 3.84 -36.24
CA SER A 15 11.92 2.96 -36.42
C SER A 15 11.61 1.71 -35.58
N ALA A 16 11.01 0.71 -36.22
CA ALA A 16 10.89 -0.61 -35.62
C ALA A 16 12.33 -1.09 -35.40
N SER A 17 12.82 -0.99 -34.18
CA SER A 17 14.04 -1.70 -33.82
C SER A 17 13.78 -3.17 -34.14
N ALA A 18 14.68 -3.80 -34.89
CA ALA A 18 14.52 -5.19 -35.31
C ALA A 18 14.32 -6.05 -34.04
N GLN A 19 13.23 -6.79 -34.00
CA GLN A 19 12.92 -7.70 -32.93
C GLN A 19 14.04 -8.76 -32.80
N THR A 20 14.56 -8.96 -31.60
CA THR A 20 15.62 -9.93 -31.32
C THR A 20 15.00 -11.20 -30.73
N ASN A 21 15.09 -12.30 -31.47
CA ASN A 21 14.64 -13.59 -31.02
C ASN A 21 15.69 -14.21 -30.08
N LEU A 22 15.28 -14.57 -28.88
CA LEU A 22 16.08 -15.33 -27.92
C LEU A 22 15.90 -16.83 -28.17
N THR A 23 16.96 -17.58 -27.98
CA THR A 23 17.01 -19.04 -28.08
C THR A 23 17.06 -19.70 -26.73
N ASP A 24 16.84 -21.00 -26.64
CA ASP A 24 17.01 -21.76 -25.40
C ASP A 24 18.41 -21.60 -24.81
N ALA A 25 19.44 -21.44 -25.67
CA ALA A 25 20.80 -21.19 -25.23
C ALA A 25 20.95 -19.84 -24.50
N ASP A 26 20.21 -18.80 -24.93
CA ASP A 26 20.21 -17.50 -24.25
C ASP A 26 19.54 -17.56 -22.88
N LEU A 27 18.64 -18.53 -22.68
CA LEU A 27 17.94 -18.75 -21.42
C LEU A 27 18.62 -19.77 -20.51
N GLN A 28 19.67 -20.47 -20.98
CA GLN A 28 20.42 -21.43 -20.18
C GLN A 28 21.19 -20.76 -19.03
N GLY A 29 21.50 -21.58 -18.01
CA GLY A 29 22.17 -21.16 -16.78
C GLY A 29 21.19 -20.93 -15.65
N ALA A 30 21.62 -21.37 -14.48
CA ALA A 30 20.80 -21.26 -13.27
C ALA A 30 20.44 -19.80 -13.04
N TYR A 31 19.17 -19.53 -12.85
CA TYR A 31 18.70 -18.31 -12.25
C TYR A 31 19.18 -18.31 -10.79
N SER A 32 20.15 -17.47 -10.44
CA SER A 32 20.59 -17.37 -9.07
C SER A 32 19.64 -16.47 -8.29
N ALA A 33 18.73 -17.09 -7.56
CA ALA A 33 17.95 -16.36 -6.58
C ALA A 33 18.90 -15.86 -5.48
N ARG A 34 18.89 -14.54 -5.26
CA ARG A 34 19.60 -13.97 -4.12
C ARG A 34 18.99 -14.50 -2.84
N GLN A 35 19.81 -15.05 -1.94
CA GLN A 35 19.35 -15.57 -0.66
C GLN A 35 19.72 -14.61 0.46
N TYR A 36 18.73 -14.19 1.21
CA TYR A 36 18.90 -13.32 2.37
C TYR A 36 18.95 -14.17 3.65
N ASN A 37 20.09 -14.77 3.89
CA ASN A 37 20.23 -15.79 4.95
C ASN A 37 20.59 -15.21 6.33
N LYS A 38 20.86 -13.91 6.43
CA LYS A 38 21.39 -13.29 7.65
C LYS A 38 20.72 -11.95 7.92
N ARG A 39 19.42 -11.96 8.11
CA ARG A 39 18.70 -10.73 8.48
C ARG A 39 18.68 -10.54 9.98
N VAL A 40 18.72 -9.30 10.41
CA VAL A 40 18.40 -8.95 11.79
C VAL A 40 16.91 -9.12 11.99
N VAL A 41 16.56 -9.78 13.08
CA VAL A 41 15.18 -9.95 13.53
C VAL A 41 15.04 -9.20 14.84
N CYS A 42 14.56 -7.95 14.79
CA CYS A 42 14.27 -7.15 15.97
C CYS A 42 13.11 -6.18 15.67
N HIS A 43 12.40 -5.81 16.73
CA HIS A 43 11.52 -4.65 16.72
C HIS A 43 12.33 -3.38 16.95
N ASP A 44 11.81 -2.25 16.45
CA ASP A 44 12.27 -0.92 16.81
C ASP A 44 13.77 -0.70 16.48
N PRO A 45 14.19 -0.96 15.23
CA PRO A 45 15.61 -0.92 14.88
C PRO A 45 16.15 0.52 14.90
N SER A 46 17.14 0.77 15.73
CA SER A 46 17.97 1.97 15.68
C SER A 46 19.30 1.65 15.01
N ILE A 47 19.61 2.37 13.95
CA ILE A 47 20.87 2.25 13.20
C ILE A 47 21.89 3.25 13.72
N VAL A 48 23.13 2.79 13.89
CA VAL A 48 24.24 3.66 14.25
C VAL A 48 25.51 3.27 13.51
N ILE A 49 26.34 4.26 13.15
CA ILE A 49 27.57 4.08 12.40
C ILE A 49 28.74 4.23 13.34
N ASP A 50 29.54 3.18 13.49
CA ASP A 50 30.85 3.28 14.11
C ASP A 50 31.89 3.62 13.05
N ASP A 51 32.07 4.90 12.84
CA ASP A 51 33.15 5.46 12.06
C ASP A 51 34.28 6.03 12.93
N ILE A 52 34.18 5.85 14.25
CA ILE A 52 35.16 6.26 15.24
C ILE A 52 36.26 5.23 15.37
N SER A 53 35.91 3.96 15.51
CA SER A 53 36.87 2.86 15.67
C SER A 53 37.71 2.62 14.41
N ASN A 54 37.05 2.72 13.23
CA ASN A 54 37.71 2.59 11.92
C ASN A 54 37.11 3.57 10.90
N PRO A 55 37.60 4.81 10.81
CA PRO A 55 37.05 5.82 9.88
C PRO A 55 37.13 5.44 8.39
N SER A 56 38.05 4.59 8.01
CA SER A 56 38.25 4.17 6.61
C SER A 56 37.36 3.00 6.20
N SER A 57 36.83 2.26 7.18
CA SER A 57 35.90 1.15 6.96
C SER A 57 34.90 1.11 8.10
N PRO A 58 33.86 1.99 8.09
CA PRO A 58 32.86 2.06 9.15
C PRO A 58 32.09 0.75 9.30
N THR A 59 31.71 0.46 10.53
CA THR A 59 30.82 -0.63 10.86
C THR A 59 29.45 -0.08 11.23
N TYR A 60 28.41 -0.66 10.68
CA TYR A 60 27.02 -0.31 10.97
C TYR A 60 26.46 -1.25 12.01
N TYR A 61 25.79 -0.72 12.99
CA TYR A 61 25.16 -1.49 14.06
C TYR A 61 23.66 -1.21 14.09
N ILE A 62 22.87 -2.24 14.36
CA ILE A 62 21.46 -2.12 14.71
C ILE A 62 21.30 -2.58 16.16
N TYR A 63 20.57 -1.76 16.90
CA TYR A 63 20.02 -2.10 18.21
C TYR A 63 18.49 -2.02 18.14
N GLY A 64 17.82 -2.94 18.81
CA GLY A 64 16.36 -2.98 18.82
C GLY A 64 15.83 -3.39 20.19
N SER A 65 14.53 -3.39 20.33
CA SER A 65 13.85 -3.85 21.54
C SER A 65 14.25 -5.28 21.88
N HIS A 66 14.29 -5.57 23.17
CA HIS A 66 14.64 -6.87 23.74
C HIS A 66 16.06 -7.32 23.36
N LEU A 67 16.23 -8.19 22.38
CA LEU A 67 17.49 -8.81 22.05
C LEU A 67 18.05 -8.46 20.67
N GLY A 68 17.34 -7.62 19.93
CA GLY A 68 17.69 -7.33 18.53
C GLY A 68 18.99 -6.58 18.42
N LYS A 69 20.01 -7.20 17.81
CA LYS A 69 21.27 -6.54 17.44
C LYS A 69 21.88 -7.17 16.21
N GLY A 70 22.53 -6.35 15.43
CA GLY A 70 23.27 -6.80 14.26
C GLY A 70 24.33 -5.80 13.86
N LYS A 71 25.29 -6.24 13.07
CA LYS A 71 26.32 -5.41 12.47
C LYS A 71 26.68 -5.84 11.07
N THR A 72 27.08 -4.89 10.23
CA THR A 72 27.61 -5.11 8.90
C THR A 72 28.65 -4.05 8.56
N THR A 73 29.43 -4.25 7.51
CA THR A 73 30.40 -3.27 7.03
C THR A 73 29.81 -2.42 5.90
N ALA A 74 30.32 -1.21 5.73
CA ALA A 74 29.81 -0.23 4.79
C ALA A 74 29.88 -0.63 3.31
N ASP A 75 30.76 -1.55 2.98
CA ASP A 75 30.94 -2.05 1.60
C ASP A 75 30.05 -3.26 1.27
N LYS A 76 29.23 -3.70 2.23
CA LYS A 76 28.29 -4.79 2.07
C LYS A 76 26.86 -4.26 2.07
N ASN A 77 25.99 -4.98 1.38
CA ASN A 77 24.58 -4.69 1.46
C ASN A 77 24.04 -4.99 2.87
N TYR A 78 23.08 -4.22 3.32
CA TYR A 78 22.46 -4.38 4.63
C TYR A 78 21.60 -5.64 4.76
N GLN A 79 21.54 -6.46 3.76
CA GLN A 79 20.83 -7.73 3.75
C GLN A 79 21.69 -8.86 4.38
N GLU A 80 22.99 -8.61 4.61
CA GLU A 80 23.90 -9.52 5.25
C GLU A 80 24.41 -8.98 6.59
N TRP A 81 23.70 -9.27 7.65
CA TRP A 81 24.07 -8.87 9.00
C TRP A 81 24.74 -9.99 9.77
N THR A 82 25.74 -9.65 10.54
CA THR A 82 26.25 -10.54 11.58
C THR A 82 25.54 -10.20 12.88
N VAL A 83 24.71 -11.08 13.38
CA VAL A 83 24.11 -10.94 14.70
C VAL A 83 25.19 -11.21 15.73
N PHE A 84 25.54 -10.20 16.54
CA PHE A 84 26.46 -10.45 17.63
C PHE A 84 25.69 -10.97 18.84
N LYS A 85 26.33 -11.95 19.50
CA LYS A 85 25.68 -12.78 20.52
C LYS A 85 25.07 -11.93 21.64
N ALA A 86 23.77 -12.13 21.83
CA ALA A 86 23.17 -11.90 23.13
C ALA A 86 23.58 -13.04 24.05
N ASP A 87 23.66 -12.77 25.33
CA ASP A 87 23.84 -13.81 26.33
C ASP A 87 22.52 -14.62 26.43
N GLU A 88 22.47 -15.78 25.74
CA GLU A 88 21.28 -16.61 25.67
C GLU A 88 20.87 -17.17 27.04
N GLU A 89 21.81 -17.31 27.97
CA GLU A 89 21.50 -17.79 29.33
C GLU A 89 20.72 -16.79 30.17
N ASN A 90 20.81 -15.49 29.82
CA ASN A 90 20.09 -14.42 30.49
C ASN A 90 19.03 -13.77 29.59
N ALA A 91 18.64 -14.44 28.53
CA ALA A 91 17.64 -13.97 27.57
C ALA A 91 16.21 -13.88 28.14
N THR A 92 16.07 -13.38 29.33
CA THR A 92 14.79 -12.91 29.83
C THR A 92 14.54 -11.49 29.34
N ALA A 93 13.28 -11.14 29.11
CA ALA A 93 12.90 -9.83 28.61
C ALA A 93 13.48 -8.64 29.40
N THR A 94 14.01 -8.88 30.58
CA THR A 94 14.44 -7.86 31.53
C THR A 94 15.91 -7.50 31.47
N ASN A 95 16.77 -8.27 30.84
CA ASN A 95 18.21 -8.05 30.95
C ASN A 95 19.03 -8.26 29.68
N SER A 96 18.37 -8.52 28.62
CA SER A 96 18.94 -9.12 27.41
C SER A 96 19.89 -8.24 26.61
N LEU A 97 19.71 -6.93 26.56
CA LEU A 97 20.59 -6.05 25.80
C LEU A 97 21.91 -5.73 26.49
N PHE A 98 21.95 -5.88 27.81
CA PHE A 98 23.06 -5.42 28.63
C PHE A 98 23.81 -6.53 29.33
N CYS A 99 23.26 -7.73 29.33
CA CYS A 99 23.75 -8.89 30.08
C CYS A 99 24.64 -9.75 29.25
N ASN A 100 25.73 -9.28 28.78
CA ASN A 100 26.63 -10.19 28.16
C ASN A 100 28.07 -9.81 28.39
N THR A 101 28.88 -10.81 28.40
CA THR A 101 30.32 -10.72 28.26
C THR A 101 30.97 -9.62 29.10
N GLY A 102 31.29 -9.93 30.30
CA GLY A 102 32.14 -9.11 31.10
C GLY A 102 31.48 -8.36 32.24
N GLY A 103 30.33 -8.84 32.71
CA GLY A 103 29.79 -8.37 34.00
C GLY A 103 29.03 -7.07 33.93
N VAL A 104 28.32 -6.83 32.86
CA VAL A 104 27.46 -5.69 32.73
C VAL A 104 26.14 -6.03 33.36
N LEU A 105 25.64 -5.23 34.26
CA LEU A 105 24.28 -5.29 34.83
C LEU A 105 23.84 -6.67 35.35
N VAL A 106 24.65 -7.24 36.24
CA VAL A 106 24.32 -8.51 36.92
C VAL A 106 23.09 -8.36 37.82
N ASN A 107 22.79 -7.16 38.31
CA ASN A 107 21.60 -6.85 39.04
C ASN A 107 20.88 -5.65 38.39
N TYR A 108 19.94 -5.95 37.53
CA TYR A 108 19.21 -4.98 36.74
C TYR A 108 18.54 -3.88 37.59
N SER A 109 17.86 -4.25 38.67
CA SER A 109 17.21 -3.30 39.55
C SER A 109 18.21 -2.36 40.25
N GLN A 110 19.35 -2.86 40.61
CA GLN A 110 20.40 -2.09 41.26
C GLN A 110 21.08 -1.13 40.30
N ALA A 111 21.24 -1.50 39.06
CA ALA A 111 21.87 -0.68 38.03
C ALA A 111 21.15 0.64 37.77
N TYR A 112 19.82 0.69 37.92
CA TYR A 112 19.01 1.90 37.64
C TYR A 112 18.75 2.78 38.86
N SER A 113 19.24 2.39 40.02
CA SER A 113 19.16 3.19 41.25
C SER A 113 20.49 3.84 41.63
N THR A 114 21.58 3.44 40.99
CA THR A 114 22.92 3.98 41.25
C THR A 114 23.58 4.41 39.94
N HIS A 115 23.69 5.69 39.71
CA HIS A 115 24.24 6.25 38.48
C HIS A 115 25.53 7.02 38.74
N ALA A 116 26.26 7.28 37.64
CA ALA A 116 27.57 7.97 37.72
C ALA A 116 27.45 9.48 38.01
N ILE A 117 26.33 10.09 37.63
CA ILE A 117 26.11 11.53 37.79
C ILE A 117 25.53 11.78 39.17
N THR A 118 26.24 12.56 39.98
CA THR A 118 25.84 12.92 41.35
C THR A 118 25.42 14.37 41.52
N SER A 119 25.73 15.22 40.55
CA SER A 119 25.33 16.62 40.51
C SER A 119 25.09 17.11 39.09
N VAL A 120 24.15 18.01 38.96
CA VAL A 120 23.83 18.71 37.71
C VAL A 120 23.61 20.18 38.00
N LYS A 121 23.59 21.03 36.95
CA LYS A 121 23.11 22.40 37.09
C LYS A 121 21.59 22.38 36.96
N ASP A 122 20.88 23.05 37.85
CA ASP A 122 19.43 23.21 37.79
C ASP A 122 19.04 24.30 36.77
N TYR A 123 17.74 24.55 36.65
CA TYR A 123 17.18 25.55 35.75
C TYR A 123 17.64 26.99 36.02
N THR A 124 18.23 27.25 37.19
CA THR A 124 18.87 28.57 37.52
C THR A 124 20.35 28.59 37.19
N GLY A 125 20.93 27.47 36.75
CA GLY A 125 22.37 27.30 36.53
C GLY A 125 23.17 26.96 37.79
N LYS A 126 22.51 26.74 38.93
CA LYS A 126 23.15 26.38 40.20
C LYS A 126 23.39 24.86 40.24
N SER A 127 24.56 24.45 40.71
CA SER A 127 24.85 23.06 41.00
C SER A 127 24.01 22.55 42.15
N VAL A 128 23.30 21.47 41.88
CA VAL A 128 22.43 20.74 42.82
C VAL A 128 22.76 19.26 42.79
N THR A 129 22.44 18.56 43.89
CA THR A 129 22.59 17.12 43.98
C THR A 129 21.61 16.46 43.00
N PHE A 130 22.12 15.54 42.19
CA PHE A 130 21.29 14.67 41.35
C PHE A 130 20.98 13.42 42.15
N GLY A 131 19.68 13.18 42.42
CA GLY A 131 19.22 12.12 43.30
C GLY A 131 19.37 10.74 42.64
N ASN A 132 19.38 9.72 43.46
CA ASN A 132 19.29 8.31 42.99
C ASN A 132 17.87 7.97 42.62
N PHE A 133 17.41 8.37 41.47
CA PHE A 133 16.07 8.13 40.98
C PHE A 133 15.95 6.71 40.44
N ASP A 134 15.04 5.89 41.02
CA ASP A 134 14.83 4.52 40.61
C ASP A 134 13.92 4.44 39.34
N ALA A 135 14.53 4.63 38.20
CA ALA A 135 13.83 4.57 36.91
C ALA A 135 13.28 3.17 36.61
N HIS A 136 13.91 2.11 37.08
CA HIS A 136 13.44 0.74 36.93
C HIS A 136 12.20 0.45 37.78
N GLY A 137 12.14 0.99 39.01
CA GLY A 137 11.01 0.88 39.91
C GLY A 137 9.86 1.83 39.57
N TRP A 138 10.06 2.80 38.67
CA TRP A 138 9.04 3.74 38.25
C TRP A 138 8.04 3.07 37.31
N GLN A 139 6.88 2.66 37.82
CA GLN A 139 5.91 1.89 37.09
C GLN A 139 4.50 1.98 37.72
N LYS A 140 3.48 1.63 36.92
CA LYS A 140 2.10 1.52 37.42
C LYS A 140 1.97 0.36 38.39
N LYS A 141 1.21 0.56 39.49
CA LYS A 141 0.91 -0.49 40.47
C LYS A 141 0.26 -1.70 39.79
N GLY A 142 0.78 -2.89 40.06
CA GLY A 142 0.28 -4.13 39.46
C GLY A 142 0.79 -4.43 38.05
N ASN A 143 1.62 -3.59 37.50
CA ASN A 143 2.33 -3.92 36.25
C ASN A 143 3.30 -5.08 36.52
N THR A 144 3.16 -6.17 35.76
CA THR A 144 4.03 -7.34 35.85
C THR A 144 5.29 -7.21 34.98
N VAL A 145 5.26 -6.31 34.03
CA VAL A 145 6.38 -6.00 33.12
C VAL A 145 7.23 -4.91 33.76
N LYS A 146 8.25 -5.30 34.47
CA LYS A 146 9.10 -4.38 35.21
C LYS A 146 10.41 -4.12 34.46
N GLY A 147 10.71 -2.85 34.22
CA GLY A 147 11.96 -2.40 33.60
C GLY A 147 12.16 -2.94 32.18
N MET A 148 11.09 -3.22 31.43
CA MET A 148 11.20 -3.70 30.07
C MET A 148 11.90 -2.67 29.18
N GLN A 149 12.91 -3.12 28.43
CA GLN A 149 13.72 -2.29 27.55
C GLN A 149 13.14 -2.29 26.15
N TRP A 150 12.70 -1.11 25.71
CA TRP A 150 12.12 -0.94 24.39
C TRP A 150 12.82 0.21 23.63
N ALA A 151 12.80 0.08 22.31
CA ALA A 151 13.18 1.13 21.37
C ALA A 151 14.45 1.92 21.79
N PRO A 152 15.63 1.29 21.80
CA PRO A 152 16.88 1.99 22.07
C PRO A 152 17.24 2.91 20.93
N ASP A 153 17.90 4.02 21.22
CA ASP A 153 18.64 4.81 20.25
C ASP A 153 20.08 5.02 20.70
N VAL A 154 21.03 4.93 19.76
CA VAL A 154 22.45 4.95 20.06
C VAL A 154 23.16 6.03 19.24
N ILE A 155 23.93 6.87 19.93
CA ILE A 155 24.71 7.92 19.29
C ILE A 155 26.11 8.03 19.91
N TYR A 156 27.10 8.42 19.10
CA TYR A 156 28.39 8.81 19.63
C TYR A 156 28.33 10.24 20.16
N ASN A 157 28.50 10.41 21.49
CA ASN A 157 28.57 11.71 22.10
C ASN A 157 29.95 12.31 21.88
N LYS A 158 30.06 13.32 21.02
CA LYS A 158 31.29 13.96 20.58
C LYS A 158 32.05 14.65 21.76
N THR A 159 31.31 15.18 22.72
CA THR A 159 31.87 15.89 23.89
C THR A 159 32.40 14.90 24.92
N MET A 160 31.62 13.88 25.27
CA MET A 160 32.05 12.85 26.20
C MET A 160 33.06 11.87 25.59
N LYS A 161 33.16 11.82 24.28
CA LYS A 161 33.90 10.81 23.53
C LYS A 161 33.50 9.38 23.92
N LYS A 162 32.18 9.15 24.03
CA LYS A 162 31.56 7.89 24.43
C LYS A 162 30.35 7.61 23.58
N TRP A 163 30.03 6.35 23.44
CA TRP A 163 28.75 5.93 22.95
C TRP A 163 27.69 6.12 24.04
N CYS A 164 26.56 6.69 23.66
CA CYS A 164 25.39 6.87 24.52
C CYS A 164 24.25 6.06 23.94
N MET A 165 23.59 5.23 24.76
CA MET A 165 22.37 4.50 24.42
C MET A 165 21.24 5.05 25.29
N TYR A 166 20.19 5.48 24.64
CA TYR A 166 18.95 5.94 25.27
C TYR A 166 17.92 4.82 25.18
N MET A 167 17.26 4.50 26.28
CA MET A 167 16.42 3.31 26.38
C MET A 167 15.13 3.62 27.13
N SER A 168 14.02 3.15 26.58
CA SER A 168 12.69 3.23 27.22
C SER A 168 12.52 2.16 28.29
N LEU A 169 11.96 2.54 29.43
CA LEU A 169 11.60 1.61 30.52
C LEU A 169 10.13 1.75 30.90
N ASN A 170 9.48 0.62 31.21
CA ASN A 170 8.12 0.54 31.77
C ASN A 170 7.04 1.21 30.92
N GLY A 171 7.12 1.09 29.59
CA GLY A 171 6.28 1.81 28.63
C GLY A 171 4.77 1.52 28.63
N ASP A 172 4.33 0.41 29.20
CA ASP A 172 2.95 -0.10 29.03
C ASP A 172 1.84 0.79 29.61
N ASN A 173 2.13 1.66 30.59
CA ASN A 173 1.10 2.28 31.42
C ASN A 173 1.33 3.75 31.73
N TRP A 174 2.06 4.48 30.85
CA TRP A 174 2.43 5.89 31.02
C TRP A 174 3.30 6.22 32.26
N CYS A 175 3.56 5.29 33.15
CA CYS A 175 4.58 5.41 34.20
C CYS A 175 5.88 4.87 33.64
N SER A 176 6.47 5.61 32.72
CA SER A 176 7.67 5.23 32.00
C SER A 176 8.80 6.22 32.24
N SER A 177 9.99 5.83 31.83
CA SER A 177 11.16 6.69 31.83
C SER A 177 12.07 6.36 30.64
N ILE A 178 12.81 7.36 30.19
CA ILE A 178 13.94 7.18 29.29
C ILE A 178 15.20 7.34 30.12
N VAL A 179 16.13 6.40 29.92
CA VAL A 179 17.42 6.37 30.61
C VAL A 179 18.56 6.41 29.62
N CYS A 180 19.72 6.91 30.06
CA CYS A 180 20.96 6.93 29.30
C CYS A 180 21.96 5.91 29.86
N PHE A 181 22.63 5.19 28.97
CA PHE A 181 23.79 4.36 29.24
C PHE A 181 24.96 4.89 28.44
N THR A 182 26.16 4.68 28.92
CA THR A 182 27.39 5.07 28.22
C THR A 182 28.38 3.91 28.11
N SER A 183 29.18 3.92 27.06
CA SER A 183 30.26 2.97 26.86
C SER A 183 31.42 3.60 26.07
N ASP A 184 32.63 3.11 26.31
CA ASP A 184 33.78 3.43 25.48
C ASP A 184 33.82 2.63 24.16
N ASN A 185 33.05 1.55 24.11
CA ASN A 185 32.91 0.68 22.93
C ASN A 185 31.42 0.54 22.56
N ILE A 186 31.10 0.63 21.27
CA ILE A 186 29.72 0.53 20.79
C ILE A 186 29.05 -0.80 21.15
N GLU A 187 29.80 -1.87 21.27
CA GLU A 187 29.29 -3.18 21.68
C GLU A 187 29.16 -3.32 23.21
N GLY A 188 29.54 -2.30 23.97
CA GLY A 188 29.56 -2.31 25.43
C GLY A 188 30.95 -2.67 26.01
N PRO A 189 31.08 -2.85 27.34
CA PRO A 189 30.00 -2.91 28.33
C PRO A 189 29.35 -1.54 28.57
N TRP A 190 28.03 -1.54 28.66
CA TRP A 190 27.24 -0.35 28.91
C TRP A 190 27.13 -0.06 30.41
N LYS A 191 27.30 1.19 30.79
CA LYS A 191 27.18 1.65 32.18
C LYS A 191 25.99 2.60 32.30
N TYR A 192 25.16 2.41 33.30
CA TYR A 192 24.06 3.30 33.60
C TYR A 192 24.55 4.71 33.94
N GLN A 193 24.12 5.70 33.17
CA GLN A 193 24.52 7.09 33.33
C GLN A 193 23.50 7.87 34.17
N GLY A 194 22.22 7.62 33.97
CA GLY A 194 21.13 8.25 34.71
C GLY A 194 19.83 8.30 33.93
N PRO A 195 18.72 8.69 34.57
CA PRO A 195 17.45 8.95 33.88
C PRO A 195 17.50 10.27 33.12
N VAL A 196 16.71 10.37 32.06
CA VAL A 196 16.60 11.57 31.22
C VAL A 196 15.25 12.27 31.41
N VAL A 197 14.16 11.50 31.46
CA VAL A 197 12.80 12.02 31.60
C VAL A 197 11.87 10.93 32.13
N PHE A 198 10.86 11.36 32.90
CA PHE A 198 9.83 10.51 33.47
C PHE A 198 8.44 10.94 33.02
N SER A 199 7.50 10.01 32.96
CA SER A 199 6.07 10.28 32.78
C SER A 199 5.24 9.63 33.87
N GLY A 200 3.96 10.04 33.98
CA GLY A 200 3.04 9.45 34.94
C GLY A 200 3.18 10.00 36.34
N PHE A 201 3.39 11.29 36.51
CA PHE A 201 3.47 11.94 37.81
C PHE A 201 2.13 11.87 38.56
N PHE A 202 2.20 11.77 39.88
CA PHE A 202 1.06 11.86 40.74
C PHE A 202 1.44 12.44 42.11
N GLY A 203 0.49 12.97 42.81
CA GLY A 203 0.65 13.47 44.15
C GLY A 203 0.41 12.37 45.23
N LYS A 204 0.67 12.70 46.48
CA LYS A 204 0.51 11.82 47.64
C LYS A 204 -0.83 11.12 47.72
N TYR A 205 -1.87 11.68 47.14
CA TYR A 205 -3.25 11.16 47.14
C TYR A 205 -3.72 10.68 45.80
N ALA A 206 -2.80 10.54 44.88
CA ALA A 206 -3.13 10.15 43.56
C ALA A 206 -3.57 8.69 43.50
N HIS A 207 -4.20 8.47 42.45
CA HIS A 207 -4.86 7.29 41.94
C HIS A 207 -4.33 5.97 42.50
N ASN A 208 -5.25 5.07 42.88
CA ASN A 208 -4.93 3.71 43.37
C ASN A 208 -4.12 2.86 42.38
N SER A 209 -3.97 3.34 41.12
CA SER A 209 -3.23 2.67 40.04
C SER A 209 -1.71 2.79 40.13
N TYR A 210 -1.19 3.72 40.93
CA TYR A 210 0.25 3.96 41.07
C TYR A 210 0.83 3.33 42.31
N ALA A 211 2.09 2.90 42.25
CA ALA A 211 2.80 2.42 43.42
C ALA A 211 3.13 3.60 44.38
N ALA A 212 3.12 3.36 45.68
CA ALA A 212 3.44 4.38 46.66
C ALA A 212 4.86 4.94 46.52
N ALA A 213 5.78 4.16 45.90
CA ALA A 213 7.15 4.57 45.62
C ALA A 213 7.27 5.56 44.46
N ASN A 214 6.24 5.71 43.61
CA ASN A 214 6.26 6.59 42.45
C ASN A 214 5.82 8.03 42.83
N ASP A 215 6.24 8.55 43.96
CA ASP A 215 6.06 9.96 44.27
C ASP A 215 6.94 10.79 43.33
N TRP A 216 6.36 11.82 42.72
CA TRP A 216 7.07 12.73 41.79
C TRP A 216 8.38 13.31 42.40
N LYS A 217 8.50 13.36 43.72
CA LYS A 217 9.71 13.76 44.42
C LYS A 217 10.89 12.80 44.18
N ASN A 218 10.60 11.59 43.76
CA ASN A 218 11.62 10.60 43.40
C ASN A 218 12.00 10.68 41.91
N THR A 219 11.72 11.82 41.28
CA THR A 219 12.09 12.13 39.90
C THR A 219 12.86 13.44 39.82
N ASP A 220 13.35 13.77 38.64
CA ASP A 220 14.09 14.99 38.33
C ASP A 220 13.19 16.25 38.17
N LEU A 221 11.89 16.16 38.37
CA LEU A 221 10.94 17.24 38.10
C LEU A 221 11.31 18.54 38.85
N ALA A 222 11.66 18.42 40.14
CA ALA A 222 12.06 19.60 40.92
C ALA A 222 13.33 20.27 40.39
N ILE A 223 14.27 19.48 39.87
CA ILE A 223 15.52 20.01 39.29
C ILE A 223 15.21 20.74 37.99
N ALA A 224 14.40 20.19 37.15
CA ALA A 224 14.09 20.75 35.84
C ALA A 224 13.19 22.00 35.91
N THR A 225 12.31 22.09 36.91
CA THR A 225 11.24 23.10 36.92
C THR A 225 11.27 24.01 38.17
N GLY A 226 12.04 23.63 39.21
CA GLY A 226 11.99 24.31 40.50
C GLY A 226 10.72 24.04 41.30
N ALA A 227 9.95 23.06 40.94
CA ALA A 227 8.68 22.74 41.63
C ALA A 227 8.91 22.35 43.07
N THR A 228 8.20 22.98 44.01
CA THR A 228 8.17 22.64 45.43
C THR A 228 6.94 21.81 45.81
N SER A 229 5.94 21.75 44.89
CA SER A 229 4.76 20.92 44.92
C SER A 229 4.46 20.40 43.53
N LEU A 230 3.77 19.28 43.38
CA LEU A 230 3.38 18.78 42.07
C LEU A 230 2.50 19.82 41.39
N PRO A 231 2.90 20.36 40.22
CA PRO A 231 2.05 21.28 39.47
C PRO A 231 0.70 20.62 39.11
N GLU A 232 -0.37 21.41 39.23
CA GLU A 232 -1.74 20.95 38.97
C GLU A 232 -1.86 20.23 37.63
N ARG A 233 -1.23 20.73 36.60
CA ARG A 233 -1.27 20.16 35.23
C ARG A 233 -0.73 18.74 35.12
N TYR A 234 0.10 18.29 36.05
CA TYR A 234 0.60 16.90 36.08
C TYR A 234 -0.18 15.97 36.97
N ASN A 235 -1.05 16.50 37.81
CA ASN A 235 -1.86 15.68 38.71
C ASN A 235 -3.16 15.22 38.05
N VAL A 236 -3.06 14.44 36.98
CA VAL A 236 -4.17 14.02 36.11
C VAL A 236 -4.49 12.54 36.18
N GLY A 237 -3.73 11.75 36.94
CA GLY A 237 -3.96 10.32 37.16
C GLY A 237 -4.05 9.53 35.86
N ASP A 238 -5.07 8.68 35.74
CA ASP A 238 -5.29 7.83 34.55
C ASP A 238 -5.66 8.62 33.28
N LYS A 239 -5.84 9.95 33.40
CA LYS A 239 -6.01 10.82 32.24
C LYS A 239 -4.68 11.28 31.64
N TRP A 240 -3.56 10.71 32.10
CA TRP A 240 -2.22 11.11 31.66
C TRP A 240 -2.09 11.19 30.15
N GLY A 241 -2.43 10.13 29.46
CA GLY A 241 -2.34 10.03 28.00
C GLY A 241 -3.20 11.02 27.23
N THR A 242 -4.16 11.70 27.85
CA THR A 242 -4.92 12.79 27.20
C THR A 242 -4.06 14.04 27.00
N PHE A 243 -3.10 14.29 27.90
CA PHE A 243 -2.40 15.54 27.98
C PHE A 243 -0.90 15.44 27.72
N TRP A 244 -0.26 14.37 28.21
CA TRP A 244 1.18 14.25 28.32
C TRP A 244 1.73 13.03 27.59
N PRO A 245 3.02 13.07 27.21
CA PRO A 245 3.62 11.94 26.52
C PRO A 245 3.74 10.71 27.41
N ASN A 246 3.82 9.55 26.78
CA ASN A 246 4.48 8.39 27.31
C ASN A 246 5.98 8.56 27.06
N CYS A 247 6.83 8.50 28.08
CA CYS A 247 8.26 8.70 27.92
C CYS A 247 8.94 7.43 27.44
N ILE A 248 8.77 7.14 26.17
CA ILE A 248 9.39 6.04 25.40
C ILE A 248 9.78 6.50 23.99
N ASP A 249 10.39 5.63 23.23
CA ASP A 249 10.79 5.79 21.83
C ASP A 249 11.70 7.00 21.61
N PRO A 250 12.87 7.07 22.28
CA PRO A 250 13.82 8.16 22.07
C PRO A 250 14.46 8.12 20.69
N CYS A 251 14.65 9.27 20.08
CA CYS A 251 15.57 9.49 18.97
C CYS A 251 16.50 10.64 19.31
N VAL A 252 17.80 10.45 19.23
CA VAL A 252 18.81 11.41 19.65
C VAL A 252 19.67 11.82 18.46
N PHE A 253 19.79 13.13 18.23
CA PHE A 253 20.51 13.67 17.10
C PHE A 253 21.21 14.99 17.43
N TYR A 254 22.20 15.36 16.62
CA TYR A 254 22.83 16.68 16.64
C TYR A 254 22.19 17.59 15.60
N ASP A 255 21.96 18.85 15.99
CA ASP A 255 21.64 19.88 15.01
C ASP A 255 22.93 20.46 14.35
N ASP A 256 22.74 21.39 13.40
CA ASP A 256 23.84 22.04 12.69
C ASP A 256 24.79 22.85 13.59
N ASN A 257 24.38 23.16 14.80
CA ASN A 257 25.17 23.87 15.79
C ASN A 257 25.79 22.96 16.84
N ASP A 258 25.79 21.64 16.58
CA ASP A 258 26.26 20.62 17.52
C ASP A 258 25.50 20.59 18.87
N ASN A 259 24.26 21.11 18.92
CA ASN A 259 23.39 20.87 20.06
C ASN A 259 22.82 19.45 19.99
N LEU A 260 22.79 18.80 21.16
CA LEU A 260 22.24 17.45 21.27
C LEU A 260 20.75 17.51 21.65
N TRP A 261 19.93 16.88 20.87
CA TRP A 261 18.47 16.86 21.02
C TRP A 261 17.94 15.44 21.15
N MET A 262 16.79 15.29 21.81
CA MET A 262 16.05 14.03 21.90
C MET A 262 14.57 14.28 21.60
N SER A 263 14.04 13.65 20.55
CA SER A 263 12.60 13.51 20.39
C SER A 263 12.13 12.21 21.06
N TYR A 264 10.92 12.20 21.61
CA TYR A 264 10.38 11.05 22.32
C TYR A 264 8.87 11.15 22.49
N GLY A 265 8.25 10.02 22.80
CA GLY A 265 6.81 9.90 23.02
C GLY A 265 6.19 8.85 22.11
N SER A 266 5.07 8.31 22.53
CA SER A 266 4.35 7.28 21.79
C SER A 266 2.88 7.44 22.13
N TRP A 267 2.06 7.52 21.08
CA TRP A 267 0.62 7.76 21.19
C TRP A 267 0.30 8.86 22.23
N SER A 268 -0.85 8.84 22.88
CA SER A 268 -1.11 9.72 24.05
C SER A 268 -1.10 11.22 23.73
N GLY A 269 -0.51 12.02 24.61
CA GLY A 269 -0.51 13.48 24.57
C GLY A 269 0.39 14.13 23.53
N GLY A 270 1.18 13.34 22.82
CA GLY A 270 2.04 13.84 21.72
C GLY A 270 3.48 13.38 21.83
N ILE A 271 4.22 13.82 20.82
CA ILE A 271 5.66 13.65 20.69
C ILE A 271 6.32 14.97 21.08
N PHE A 272 7.32 14.89 21.95
CA PHE A 272 7.99 16.04 22.52
C PHE A 272 9.48 15.99 22.21
N MET A 273 10.14 17.12 22.35
CA MET A 273 11.57 17.24 22.15
C MET A 273 12.23 17.96 23.33
N LEU A 274 13.34 17.39 23.79
CA LEU A 274 14.18 17.93 24.86
C LEU A 274 15.58 18.27 24.32
N LYS A 275 16.21 19.25 24.91
CA LYS A 275 17.64 19.49 24.76
C LYS A 275 18.42 18.66 25.78
N LEU A 276 19.49 18.03 25.32
CA LEU A 276 20.39 17.25 26.16
C LEU A 276 21.69 18.00 26.42
N ASP A 277 22.30 17.77 27.60
CA ASP A 277 23.62 18.25 27.96
C ASP A 277 24.67 17.28 27.36
N ALA A 278 25.39 17.75 26.35
CA ALA A 278 26.40 16.95 25.69
C ALA A 278 27.58 16.56 26.63
N THR A 279 27.73 17.20 27.78
CA THR A 279 28.82 16.90 28.73
C THR A 279 28.54 15.65 29.58
N ASN A 280 27.28 15.24 29.69
CA ASN A 280 26.87 14.10 30.50
C ASN A 280 25.83 13.17 29.85
N GLY A 281 25.26 13.59 28.72
CA GLY A 281 24.25 12.80 27.99
C GLY A 281 22.84 12.80 28.61
N LEU A 282 22.62 13.52 29.70
CA LEU A 282 21.29 13.64 30.30
C LEU A 282 20.58 14.91 29.80
N ARG A 283 19.39 15.19 30.35
CA ARG A 283 18.66 16.43 30.07
C ARG A 283 19.54 17.65 30.38
N ASP A 284 19.47 18.66 29.50
CA ASP A 284 20.01 19.99 29.84
C ASP A 284 19.03 20.74 30.73
N TYR A 285 19.24 20.66 32.06
CA TYR A 285 18.37 21.33 33.03
C TYR A 285 18.47 22.85 33.00
N THR A 286 19.50 23.40 32.37
CA THR A 286 19.67 24.85 32.24
C THR A 286 18.87 25.43 31.06
N TYR A 287 18.43 24.57 30.14
CA TYR A 287 17.62 24.96 29.01
C TYR A 287 16.13 24.83 29.36
N GLN A 288 15.47 25.95 29.58
CA GLN A 288 14.06 25.97 29.97
C GLN A 288 13.17 26.24 28.76
N PHE A 289 12.23 25.33 28.53
CA PHE A 289 11.14 25.54 27.59
C PHE A 289 10.04 26.40 28.23
N PRO A 290 9.45 27.38 27.48
CA PRO A 290 8.30 28.12 27.97
C PRO A 290 7.06 27.23 28.09
N TYR A 291 6.12 27.58 28.95
CA TYR A 291 4.82 26.96 28.93
C TYR A 291 3.93 27.63 27.86
N GLU A 292 3.49 26.83 26.88
CA GLU A 292 2.71 27.32 25.74
C GLU A 292 1.48 26.44 25.48
N VAL A 293 0.36 27.10 25.11
CA VAL A 293 -0.85 26.46 24.64
C VAL A 293 -1.18 27.01 23.24
N ASN A 294 -1.39 26.12 22.27
CA ASN A 294 -1.59 26.53 20.85
C ASN A 294 -0.46 27.43 20.31
N GLY A 295 0.80 27.21 20.71
CA GLY A 295 1.95 27.99 20.26
C GLY A 295 2.00 29.40 20.86
N LYS A 296 1.31 29.68 21.93
CA LYS A 296 1.31 30.97 22.63
C LYS A 296 1.62 30.79 24.09
N ALA A 297 2.41 31.70 24.64
CA ALA A 297 2.69 31.72 26.06
C ALA A 297 1.38 31.72 26.88
N ALA A 298 1.33 30.88 27.87
CA ALA A 298 0.15 30.68 28.71
C ALA A 298 0.51 30.63 30.19
N THR A 299 -0.49 30.94 31.04
CA THR A 299 -0.32 30.76 32.49
C THR A 299 -0.40 29.28 32.84
N GLN A 300 0.55 28.82 33.64
CA GLN A 300 0.55 27.44 34.15
C GLN A 300 -0.63 27.23 35.08
N GLY A 301 -1.42 26.18 34.84
CA GLY A 301 -2.62 25.82 35.60
C GLY A 301 -2.98 24.37 35.34
N ALA A 302 -4.27 24.08 35.15
CA ALA A 302 -4.74 22.74 34.82
C ALA A 302 -4.18 22.23 33.49
N ALA A 303 -4.15 20.91 33.32
CA ALA A 303 -3.70 20.26 32.08
C ALA A 303 -4.52 20.70 30.88
N ASN A 304 -3.86 20.89 29.72
CA ASN A 304 -4.48 21.29 28.48
C ASN A 304 -3.95 20.40 27.33
N ALA A 305 -4.86 19.76 26.62
CA ALA A 305 -4.49 18.89 25.49
C ALA A 305 -3.80 19.64 24.33
N ASN A 306 -4.02 20.95 24.25
CA ASN A 306 -3.34 21.81 23.25
C ASN A 306 -2.01 22.41 23.77
N THR A 307 -1.43 21.89 24.85
CA THR A 307 -0.08 22.29 25.27
C THR A 307 0.90 21.97 24.16
N THR A 308 1.65 23.00 23.73
CA THR A 308 2.66 22.92 22.66
C THR A 308 4.08 23.05 23.18
N SER A 309 4.27 23.53 24.39
CA SER A 309 5.56 23.58 25.09
C SER A 309 5.35 23.51 26.59
N ASP A 310 6.19 22.79 27.29
CA ASP A 310 6.14 22.60 28.74
C ASP A 310 7.55 22.63 29.36
N PRO A 311 7.75 23.27 30.48
CA PRO A 311 9.08 23.35 31.13
C PRO A 311 9.71 22.01 31.46
N TYR A 312 8.90 20.96 31.69
CA TYR A 312 9.42 19.62 31.93
C TYR A 312 9.48 18.75 30.68
N PHE A 313 8.40 18.66 29.88
CA PHE A 313 8.35 17.77 28.73
C PHE A 313 9.02 18.35 27.48
N GLY A 314 9.32 19.64 27.46
CA GLY A 314 9.91 20.28 26.28
C GLY A 314 8.87 20.72 25.26
N LYS A 315 9.29 20.80 24.00
CA LYS A 315 8.46 21.29 22.89
C LYS A 315 7.74 20.15 22.22
N LYS A 316 6.41 20.25 22.08
CA LYS A 316 5.63 19.30 21.28
C LYS A 316 5.92 19.52 19.80
N ILE A 317 6.34 18.47 19.11
CA ILE A 317 6.68 18.52 17.69
C ILE A 317 5.66 17.76 16.81
N ALA A 318 4.94 16.77 17.38
CA ALA A 318 3.92 16.01 16.67
C ALA A 318 2.85 15.49 17.62
N GLY A 319 1.77 14.95 17.05
CA GLY A 319 0.77 14.20 17.75
C GLY A 319 -0.11 15.00 18.69
N GLY A 320 -0.58 14.35 19.72
CA GLY A 320 -1.61 14.80 20.65
C GLY A 320 -2.93 14.11 20.40
N TYR A 321 -3.82 14.11 21.40
CA TYR A 321 -5.15 13.53 21.30
C TYR A 321 -5.18 12.04 20.92
N TYR A 322 -4.17 11.27 21.34
CA TYR A 322 -3.99 9.86 20.93
C TYR A 322 -3.80 9.66 19.40
N VAL A 323 -3.56 10.73 18.64
CA VAL A 323 -3.25 10.69 17.20
C VAL A 323 -1.75 10.87 16.97
N SER A 324 -0.97 10.56 17.98
CA SER A 324 0.47 10.82 17.94
C SER A 324 1.21 9.87 17.02
N GLY A 325 0.76 8.63 16.89
CA GLY A 325 1.63 7.57 16.43
C GLY A 325 2.76 7.33 17.42
N GLU A 326 3.80 6.65 16.98
CA GLU A 326 4.96 6.30 17.78
C GLU A 326 6.26 6.38 16.95
N ALA A 327 7.41 6.01 17.54
CA ALA A 327 8.65 5.88 16.82
C ALA A 327 9.07 7.18 16.11
N SER A 328 9.01 8.30 16.83
CA SER A 328 9.51 9.54 16.26
C SER A 328 11.01 9.43 15.97
N TYR A 329 11.40 9.62 14.73
CA TYR A 329 12.81 9.66 14.33
C TYR A 329 13.08 10.89 13.49
N ILE A 330 14.16 11.60 13.80
CA ILE A 330 14.52 12.82 13.09
C ILE A 330 15.88 12.65 12.46
N GLU A 331 15.93 12.81 11.14
CA GLU A 331 17.16 12.80 10.36
C GLU A 331 17.22 14.02 9.45
N LYS A 332 18.41 14.63 9.35
CA LYS A 332 18.65 15.72 8.41
C LYS A 332 19.10 15.18 7.06
N ILE A 333 18.27 15.35 6.04
CA ILE A 333 18.58 14.93 4.68
C ILE A 333 18.54 16.17 3.77
N GLY A 334 19.65 16.45 3.11
CA GLY A 334 19.81 17.70 2.37
C GLY A 334 19.72 18.92 3.29
N SER A 335 18.83 19.85 3.00
CA SER A 335 18.64 21.09 3.78
C SER A 335 17.57 20.99 4.86
N HIS A 336 16.85 19.87 4.96
CA HIS A 336 15.66 19.74 5.81
C HIS A 336 15.82 18.66 6.89
N TYR A 337 15.16 18.88 8.03
CA TYR A 337 14.91 17.85 9.03
C TYR A 337 13.64 17.09 8.69
N PHE A 338 13.73 15.78 8.58
CA PHE A 338 12.59 14.90 8.35
C PHE A 338 12.23 14.18 9.63
N LEU A 339 10.97 14.34 10.03
CA LEU A 339 10.38 13.61 11.15
C LEU A 339 9.62 12.42 10.58
N PHE A 340 10.08 11.22 10.90
CA PHE A 340 9.38 9.97 10.64
C PHE A 340 8.50 9.63 11.84
N MET A 341 7.32 9.09 11.55
CA MET A 341 6.35 8.66 12.55
C MET A 341 5.74 7.33 12.10
N SER A 342 5.47 6.43 13.02
CA SER A 342 4.74 5.19 12.74
C SER A 342 3.33 5.25 13.29
N TYR A 343 2.37 4.82 12.47
CA TYR A 343 0.95 4.77 12.79
C TYR A 343 0.41 3.36 12.55
N GLY A 344 -0.73 3.04 13.12
CA GLY A 344 -1.31 1.72 13.08
C GLY A 344 -0.83 0.84 14.22
N GLU A 345 -1.22 -0.43 14.19
CA GLU A 345 -0.78 -1.43 15.16
C GLU A 345 0.33 -2.28 14.53
N LEU A 346 1.34 -2.61 15.30
CA LEU A 346 2.55 -3.31 14.84
C LEU A 346 2.37 -4.80 14.50
N ILE A 347 1.13 -5.27 14.40
CA ILE A 347 0.78 -6.64 13.99
C ILE A 347 0.52 -6.74 12.49
N SER A 348 0.53 -7.94 11.93
CA SER A 348 0.39 -8.18 10.48
C SER A 348 -0.92 -7.63 9.88
N THR A 349 -1.97 -7.51 10.68
CA THR A 349 -3.28 -6.97 10.29
C THR A 349 -3.53 -5.54 10.78
N GLY A 350 -2.57 -4.93 11.47
CA GLY A 350 -2.72 -3.65 12.16
C GLY A 350 -2.52 -2.41 11.29
N GLY A 351 -2.05 -2.57 10.06
CA GLY A 351 -1.81 -1.46 9.12
C GLY A 351 -0.70 -0.53 9.56
N TYR A 352 0.34 -1.08 10.19
CA TYR A 352 1.50 -0.31 10.59
C TYR A 352 2.15 0.35 9.39
N GLN A 353 2.45 1.65 9.47
CA GLN A 353 2.88 2.46 8.35
C GLN A 353 3.75 3.63 8.78
N MET A 354 4.73 4.00 7.95
CA MET A 354 5.61 5.14 8.16
C MET A 354 5.07 6.38 7.47
N ARG A 355 4.96 7.49 8.22
CA ARG A 355 4.58 8.81 7.72
C ARG A 355 5.70 9.81 7.98
N VAL A 356 5.89 10.75 7.04
CA VAL A 356 7.00 11.69 7.05
C VAL A 356 6.50 13.12 7.01
N PHE A 357 7.14 13.97 7.82
CA PHE A 357 6.95 15.41 7.85
C PHE A 357 8.32 16.09 7.70
N ARG A 358 8.32 17.34 7.29
CA ARG A 358 9.54 18.12 7.04
C ARG A 358 9.55 19.44 7.80
N SER A 359 10.73 19.88 8.20
CA SER A 359 10.97 21.20 8.80
C SER A 359 12.35 21.74 8.40
N ASP A 360 12.49 23.06 8.39
CA ASP A 360 13.78 23.74 8.24
C ASP A 360 14.54 23.87 9.57
N ASN A 361 13.87 23.59 10.69
CA ASN A 361 14.44 23.68 12.03
C ASN A 361 14.27 22.38 12.80
N PRO A 362 15.23 22.00 13.66
CA PRO A 362 15.15 20.78 14.44
C PRO A 362 13.92 20.75 15.38
N GLU A 363 13.51 21.89 15.91
CA GLU A 363 12.35 22.04 16.79
C GLU A 363 11.02 22.23 16.05
N GLY A 364 11.00 22.06 14.72
CA GLY A 364 9.81 22.27 13.91
C GLY A 364 9.53 23.75 13.53
N PRO A 365 8.35 24.09 12.99
CA PRO A 365 7.20 23.20 12.85
C PRO A 365 7.42 22.13 11.76
N TYR A 366 7.03 20.89 12.05
CA TYR A 366 7.01 19.81 11.09
C TYR A 366 5.68 19.79 10.34
N VAL A 367 5.75 19.79 9.01
CA VAL A 367 4.58 19.80 8.12
C VAL A 367 4.72 18.78 6.99
N ASP A 368 3.59 18.35 6.45
CA ASP A 368 3.55 17.52 5.25
C ASP A 368 3.50 18.35 3.95
N CYS A 369 3.42 17.69 2.80
CA CYS A 369 3.34 18.36 1.49
C CYS A 369 2.14 19.31 1.33
N ASN A 370 1.10 19.13 2.14
CA ASN A 370 -0.05 20.03 2.17
C ASN A 370 0.13 21.22 3.12
N GLY A 371 1.24 21.29 3.84
CA GLY A 371 1.45 22.23 4.93
C GLY A 371 0.67 21.86 6.20
N THR A 372 0.15 20.64 6.30
CA THR A 372 -0.56 20.18 7.50
C THR A 372 0.44 19.87 8.60
N SER A 373 0.24 20.47 9.77
CA SER A 373 1.12 20.27 10.92
C SER A 373 1.09 18.83 11.41
N ALA A 374 2.24 18.32 11.82
CA ALA A 374 2.34 17.04 12.53
C ALA A 374 1.62 17.06 13.90
N ILE A 375 1.38 18.23 14.50
CA ILE A 375 0.64 18.38 15.77
C ILE A 375 -0.87 18.26 15.50
N ALA A 376 -1.52 17.29 16.16
CA ALA A 376 -2.97 17.12 16.13
C ALA A 376 -3.67 18.19 17.00
N LYS A 377 -4.85 18.64 16.56
CA LYS A 377 -5.64 19.66 17.25
C LYS A 377 -6.98 19.14 17.79
N ARG A 378 -7.29 17.89 17.56
CA ARG A 378 -8.55 17.27 17.98
C ARG A 378 -8.40 15.76 18.15
N TYR A 379 -9.26 15.18 18.92
CA TYR A 379 -9.42 13.74 19.02
C TYR A 379 -10.09 13.18 17.75
N LEU A 380 -9.60 12.07 17.26
CA LEU A 380 -10.24 11.31 16.18
C LEU A 380 -10.91 10.08 16.77
N LEU A 381 -12.14 9.82 16.31
CA LEU A 381 -12.93 8.68 16.82
C LEU A 381 -12.37 7.32 16.41
N ASN A 382 -11.64 7.26 15.31
CA ASN A 382 -11.06 6.05 14.79
C ASN A 382 -9.56 6.26 14.65
N TYR A 383 -8.81 5.87 15.63
CA TYR A 383 -7.37 5.72 15.54
C TYR A 383 -7.02 4.24 15.40
N GLY A 384 -5.84 3.90 15.05
CA GLY A 384 -5.41 2.59 14.61
C GLY A 384 -4.90 2.69 13.18
N ALA A 385 -4.90 1.64 12.43
CA ALA A 385 -4.35 1.56 11.10
C ALA A 385 -4.78 2.70 10.14
N LYS A 386 -5.96 3.26 10.37
CA LYS A 386 -6.59 4.28 9.50
C LYS A 386 -6.34 5.73 9.93
N THR A 387 -5.47 6.00 10.89
CA THR A 387 -5.53 7.26 11.64
C THR A 387 -4.31 8.14 11.64
N ALA A 388 -3.59 8.18 10.58
CA ALA A 388 -2.71 9.32 10.40
C ALA A 388 -3.47 10.65 10.20
N ASP A 389 -4.80 10.66 10.31
CA ASP A 389 -5.68 11.82 10.03
C ASP A 389 -5.38 12.45 8.66
N ASN A 390 -4.97 11.61 7.70
CA ASN A 390 -4.51 12.02 6.38
C ASN A 390 -3.42 13.09 6.42
N ARG A 391 -2.58 13.07 7.43
CA ARG A 391 -1.40 13.93 7.57
C ARG A 391 -0.12 13.13 7.47
N GLY A 392 0.92 13.78 7.01
CA GLY A 392 2.20 13.15 6.73
C GLY A 392 2.23 12.42 5.38
N VAL A 393 3.36 12.43 4.73
CA VAL A 393 3.60 11.67 3.49
C VAL A 393 3.75 10.19 3.85
N LEU A 394 2.92 9.33 3.28
CA LEU A 394 3.15 7.88 3.40
C LEU A 394 4.43 7.54 2.64
N LEU A 395 5.46 7.05 3.34
CA LEU A 395 6.73 6.74 2.71
C LEU A 395 6.59 5.61 1.69
N PHE A 396 5.88 4.55 2.04
CA PHE A 396 5.31 3.51 1.17
C PHE A 396 4.38 2.62 2.01
N GLY A 397 3.48 1.92 1.34
CA GLY A 397 2.57 0.96 1.97
C GLY A 397 3.01 -0.49 1.77
N GLY A 398 2.17 -1.43 2.20
CA GLY A 398 2.40 -2.84 1.92
C GLY A 398 2.50 -3.11 0.41
N TYR A 399 3.37 -4.01 0.01
CA TYR A 399 3.61 -4.29 -1.41
C TYR A 399 4.05 -5.73 -1.68
N LYS A 400 3.87 -6.14 -2.94
CA LYS A 400 4.39 -7.42 -3.43
C LYS A 400 4.88 -7.29 -4.87
N TRP A 401 6.17 -7.54 -5.08
CA TRP A 401 6.75 -7.76 -6.40
C TRP A 401 6.70 -9.24 -6.77
N ASP A 402 6.74 -9.55 -8.08
CA ASP A 402 6.66 -10.92 -8.58
C ASP A 402 7.62 -11.93 -7.91
N PRO A 403 8.88 -11.58 -7.62
CA PRO A 403 9.80 -12.53 -6.97
C PRO A 403 9.51 -12.82 -5.51
N MET A 404 8.67 -12.02 -4.86
CA MET A 404 8.38 -12.18 -3.44
C MET A 404 7.40 -13.32 -3.20
N SER A 405 7.75 -14.24 -2.30
CA SER A 405 6.85 -15.34 -1.91
C SER A 405 5.67 -14.88 -1.05
N GLY A 406 5.83 -13.82 -0.27
CA GLY A 406 4.80 -13.16 0.52
C GLY A 406 4.92 -11.64 0.37
N ALA A 407 3.81 -10.92 0.48
CA ALA A 407 3.83 -9.47 0.48
C ALA A 407 4.50 -8.94 1.75
N GLU A 408 5.23 -7.85 1.63
CA GLU A 408 5.72 -7.06 2.76
C GLU A 408 4.62 -6.14 3.25
N ILE A 409 4.37 -6.14 4.55
CA ILE A 409 3.29 -5.42 5.22
C ILE A 409 3.75 -4.92 6.58
N ALA A 410 2.99 -4.04 7.20
CA ALA A 410 3.24 -3.56 8.56
C ALA A 410 4.66 -3.02 8.76
N GLN A 411 5.04 -2.08 7.89
CA GLN A 411 6.34 -1.39 7.93
C GLN A 411 6.30 -0.25 8.95
N GLY A 412 7.25 -0.20 9.86
CA GLY A 412 7.28 0.90 10.83
C GLY A 412 8.44 0.83 11.82
N HIS A 413 8.34 1.71 12.80
CA HIS A 413 9.31 1.96 13.86
C HIS A 413 10.72 2.05 13.30
N ASN A 414 10.92 3.03 12.43
CA ASN A 414 12.15 3.18 11.69
C ASN A 414 13.18 4.06 12.40
N SER A 415 14.42 3.84 12.06
CA SER A 415 15.50 4.83 12.11
C SER A 415 15.90 5.26 10.70
N ALA A 416 16.67 6.32 10.59
CA ALA A 416 17.21 6.82 9.34
C ALA A 416 18.63 7.38 9.57
N PHE A 417 19.42 7.41 8.52
CA PHE A 417 20.76 8.01 8.59
C PHE A 417 21.24 8.45 7.21
N THR A 418 22.18 9.36 7.20
CA THR A 418 22.95 9.74 6.01
C THR A 418 24.41 9.38 6.22
N ASP A 419 24.99 8.61 5.30
CA ASP A 419 26.36 8.18 5.39
C ASP A 419 27.36 9.26 4.92
N LYS A 420 28.65 9.02 5.09
CA LYS A 420 29.71 9.97 4.69
C LYS A 420 29.79 10.21 3.20
N GLN A 421 29.25 9.32 2.39
CA GLN A 421 29.13 9.47 0.95
C GLN A 421 27.96 10.35 0.54
N GLY A 422 27.07 10.71 1.49
CA GLY A 422 25.85 11.51 1.24
C GLY A 422 24.67 10.68 0.73
N ARG A 423 24.69 9.36 0.96
CA ARG A 423 23.54 8.50 0.72
C ARG A 423 22.68 8.44 1.99
N SER A 424 21.38 8.58 1.83
CA SER A 424 20.44 8.53 2.94
C SER A 424 19.64 7.23 2.91
N PHE A 425 19.27 6.72 4.08
CA PHE A 425 18.63 5.42 4.22
C PHE A 425 17.55 5.47 5.29
N VAL A 426 16.54 4.62 5.11
CA VAL A 426 15.56 4.24 6.15
C VAL A 426 15.79 2.78 6.53
N VAL A 427 15.79 2.53 7.84
CA VAL A 427 15.92 1.21 8.44
C VAL A 427 14.69 0.97 9.30
N TYR A 428 13.94 -0.08 9.03
CA TYR A 428 12.66 -0.33 9.68
C TYR A 428 12.41 -1.82 9.85
N HIS A 429 11.44 -2.20 10.67
CA HIS A 429 10.99 -3.57 10.69
C HIS A 429 9.68 -3.73 9.90
N SER A 430 9.47 -4.93 9.36
CA SER A 430 8.28 -5.27 8.59
C SER A 430 7.85 -6.71 8.83
N ARG A 431 6.59 -7.00 8.46
CA ARG A 431 6.02 -8.35 8.45
C ARG A 431 5.72 -8.82 7.04
N PHE A 432 5.31 -10.08 6.92
CA PHE A 432 5.04 -10.71 5.63
C PHE A 432 3.80 -11.56 5.69
N THR A 433 2.99 -11.53 4.64
CA THR A 433 1.73 -12.27 4.57
C THR A 433 1.87 -13.80 4.71
N ASN A 434 3.08 -14.34 4.52
CA ASN A 434 3.37 -15.77 4.62
C ASN A 434 4.23 -16.16 5.83
N LYS A 435 4.49 -15.23 6.77
CA LYS A 435 5.34 -15.48 7.95
C LYS A 435 4.61 -15.28 9.29
N GLY A 436 3.29 -15.12 9.27
CA GLY A 436 2.51 -14.79 10.48
C GLY A 436 3.00 -13.48 11.11
N GLU A 437 3.32 -13.49 12.40
CA GLU A 437 3.89 -12.32 13.09
C GLU A 437 5.43 -12.25 13.03
N GLY A 438 6.05 -13.11 12.24
CA GLY A 438 7.49 -13.03 11.99
C GLY A 438 7.87 -11.73 11.30
N HIS A 439 8.91 -11.08 11.81
CA HIS A 439 9.37 -9.78 11.31
C HIS A 439 10.84 -9.80 10.93
N GLU A 440 11.24 -8.87 10.11
CA GLU A 440 12.61 -8.68 9.64
C GLU A 440 12.94 -7.20 9.56
N VAL A 441 14.21 -6.83 9.73
CA VAL A 441 14.71 -5.50 9.44
C VAL A 441 14.96 -5.37 7.95
N ARG A 442 14.55 -4.24 7.40
CA ARG A 442 14.72 -3.84 6.01
C ARG A 442 15.43 -2.50 5.90
N VAL A 443 16.15 -2.29 4.79
CA VAL A 443 16.88 -1.04 4.52
C VAL A 443 16.62 -0.60 3.09
N HIS A 444 16.05 0.58 2.92
CA HIS A 444 15.88 1.21 1.61
C HIS A 444 16.65 2.50 1.54
N GLN A 445 17.26 2.79 0.38
CA GLN A 445 17.85 4.09 0.14
C GLN A 445 16.77 5.15 -0.05
N LEU A 446 17.01 6.33 0.50
CA LEU A 446 16.13 7.49 0.39
C LEU A 446 16.70 8.48 -0.60
N PHE A 447 15.83 9.01 -1.46
CA PHE A 447 16.15 10.03 -2.44
C PHE A 447 15.30 11.27 -2.24
N LEU A 448 15.84 12.42 -2.59
CA LEU A 448 15.11 13.69 -2.64
C LEU A 448 14.61 13.94 -4.06
N ASN A 449 13.32 14.29 -4.21
CA ASN A 449 12.85 14.85 -5.46
C ASN A 449 13.30 16.31 -5.62
N ASP A 450 13.02 16.93 -6.75
CA ASP A 450 13.39 18.31 -7.07
C ASP A 450 12.66 19.39 -6.21
N GLU A 451 11.68 18.99 -5.40
CA GLU A 451 11.06 19.84 -4.36
C GLU A 451 11.59 19.56 -2.94
N GLY A 452 12.62 18.70 -2.82
CA GLY A 452 13.26 18.37 -1.56
C GLY A 452 12.39 17.49 -0.64
N TRP A 453 11.50 16.66 -1.19
CA TRP A 453 10.78 15.65 -0.44
C TRP A 453 11.41 14.27 -0.63
N ILE A 454 11.44 13.49 0.45
CA ILE A 454 12.03 12.15 0.41
C ILE A 454 11.09 11.10 -0.18
N MET A 455 11.71 10.16 -0.89
CA MET A 455 11.09 8.96 -1.42
C MET A 455 12.00 7.77 -1.14
N ALA A 456 11.43 6.60 -0.90
CA ALA A 456 12.20 5.37 -0.76
C ALA A 456 12.35 4.67 -2.13
N ALA A 457 13.52 4.13 -2.38
CA ALA A 457 13.77 3.29 -3.55
C ALA A 457 12.87 2.04 -3.52
N PRO A 458 12.44 1.50 -4.68
CA PRO A 458 11.54 0.34 -4.73
C PRO A 458 12.10 -0.96 -4.14
N PHE A 459 13.41 -1.13 -4.14
CA PHE A 459 14.07 -2.33 -3.64
C PHE A 459 15.03 -2.02 -2.52
N GLU A 460 15.32 -3.04 -1.69
CA GLU A 460 16.31 -2.93 -0.64
C GLU A 460 17.68 -2.57 -1.20
N PHE A 461 18.41 -1.82 -0.41
CA PHE A 461 19.77 -1.39 -0.75
C PHE A 461 20.69 -2.60 -0.97
N ASP A 462 21.39 -2.60 -2.08
CA ASP A 462 22.28 -3.67 -2.54
C ASP A 462 23.72 -3.20 -2.85
N GLY A 463 24.10 -2.07 -2.29
CA GLY A 463 25.44 -1.52 -2.53
C GLY A 463 25.47 -0.41 -3.59
N GLU A 464 24.32 0.16 -3.94
CA GLU A 464 24.24 1.30 -4.86
C GLU A 464 25.09 2.47 -4.37
N THR A 465 25.80 3.10 -5.30
CA THR A 465 26.73 4.20 -4.96
C THR A 465 26.16 5.58 -5.24
N ILE A 466 24.99 5.66 -5.86
CA ILE A 466 24.34 6.91 -6.26
C ILE A 466 23.90 7.73 -5.04
N THR A 467 24.13 9.05 -5.10
CA THR A 467 23.78 10.00 -4.05
C THR A 467 22.69 10.96 -4.51
N ASN A 468 22.09 11.72 -3.58
CA ASN A 468 21.15 12.79 -3.93
C ASN A 468 21.82 13.89 -4.79
N ASN A 469 23.10 14.14 -4.58
CA ASN A 469 23.85 15.07 -5.43
C ASN A 469 24.03 14.52 -6.86
N ASP A 470 24.28 13.22 -6.99
CA ASP A 470 24.38 12.60 -8.34
C ASP A 470 23.07 12.72 -9.10
N ILE A 471 21.94 12.43 -8.45
CA ILE A 471 20.59 12.60 -9.03
C ILE A 471 20.39 14.03 -9.57
N ALA A 472 20.77 15.02 -8.77
CA ALA A 472 20.56 16.43 -9.11
C ALA A 472 21.52 16.99 -10.18
N THR A 473 22.67 16.34 -10.41
CA THR A 473 23.75 16.91 -11.22
C THR A 473 24.23 16.04 -12.36
N LYS A 474 23.70 14.82 -12.51
CA LYS A 474 24.12 13.85 -13.51
C LYS A 474 22.91 13.19 -14.18
N ALA A 475 23.05 12.91 -15.47
CA ALA A 475 22.17 12.06 -16.24
C ALA A 475 22.83 10.68 -16.39
N SER A 476 22.78 9.86 -15.33
CA SER A 476 23.50 8.58 -15.27
C SER A 476 22.83 7.48 -16.10
N ILE A 477 21.52 7.62 -16.36
CA ILE A 477 20.71 6.72 -17.18
C ILE A 477 20.51 7.40 -18.55
N ALA A 478 20.84 6.72 -19.65
CA ALA A 478 20.65 7.29 -20.97
C ALA A 478 19.17 7.41 -21.33
N ASP A 479 18.75 8.45 -22.03
CA ASP A 479 17.35 8.67 -22.42
C ASP A 479 16.76 7.48 -23.20
N SER A 480 17.59 6.82 -24.02
CA SER A 480 17.18 5.62 -24.75
C SER A 480 16.92 4.40 -23.86
N GLU A 481 17.40 4.40 -22.63
CA GLU A 481 17.16 3.32 -21.66
C GLU A 481 15.89 3.54 -20.86
N ILE A 482 15.36 4.77 -20.78
CA ILE A 482 14.17 5.10 -19.97
C ILE A 482 12.91 4.53 -20.62
N ALA A 483 12.73 4.72 -21.93
CA ALA A 483 11.56 4.18 -22.61
C ALA A 483 11.52 2.65 -22.54
N GLY A 484 10.31 2.07 -22.37
CA GLY A 484 10.11 0.62 -22.32
C GLY A 484 8.97 0.21 -21.40
N ASP A 485 8.88 -1.11 -21.14
CA ASP A 485 7.82 -1.73 -20.34
C ASP A 485 8.19 -1.76 -18.87
N TYR A 486 7.33 -1.19 -18.03
CA TYR A 486 7.51 -1.06 -16.59
C TYR A 486 6.41 -1.80 -15.82
N GLN A 487 6.76 -2.35 -14.68
CA GLN A 487 5.82 -2.66 -13.62
C GLN A 487 5.62 -1.39 -12.78
N PHE A 488 4.39 -0.93 -12.65
CA PHE A 488 4.03 0.29 -11.92
C PHE A 488 3.22 -0.05 -10.69
N MET A 489 3.56 0.56 -9.56
CA MET A 489 2.90 0.37 -8.29
C MET A 489 2.52 1.72 -7.68
N ARG A 490 1.28 1.84 -7.26
CA ARG A 490 0.74 3.03 -6.60
C ARG A 490 0.47 2.71 -5.14
N HIS A 491 1.14 3.38 -4.22
CA HIS A 491 0.89 3.20 -2.81
C HIS A 491 -0.35 4.01 -2.39
N GLU A 492 -1.38 3.33 -1.96
CA GLU A 492 -2.60 3.96 -1.46
C GLU A 492 -2.30 4.78 -0.20
N TYR A 493 -2.66 6.07 -0.23
CA TYR A 493 -2.38 6.99 0.88
C TYR A 493 -3.11 6.61 2.18
N GLY A 494 -4.35 6.18 2.07
CA GLY A 494 -5.15 5.68 3.18
C GLY A 494 -5.20 4.17 3.13
N GLN A 495 -4.24 3.48 3.75
CA GLN A 495 -4.27 2.02 3.79
C GLN A 495 -5.51 1.51 4.51
N ASP A 496 -6.39 0.88 3.77
CA ASP A 496 -7.51 0.10 4.30
C ASP A 496 -7.11 -1.38 4.33
N THR A 497 -6.42 -1.77 5.39
CA THR A 497 -5.92 -3.15 5.56
C THR A 497 -7.03 -4.19 5.68
N GLU A 498 -8.27 -3.78 5.95
CA GLU A 498 -9.42 -4.68 5.90
C GLU A 498 -9.79 -5.07 4.46
N LYS A 499 -9.54 -4.17 3.50
CA LYS A 499 -9.84 -4.40 2.10
C LYS A 499 -8.64 -4.90 1.30
N LYS A 500 -7.46 -4.31 1.54
CA LYS A 500 -6.24 -4.64 0.82
C LYS A 500 -5.02 -4.32 1.68
N ALA A 501 -4.31 -5.35 2.09
CA ALA A 501 -3.13 -5.19 2.95
C ALA A 501 -1.88 -4.74 2.19
N TYR A 502 -1.84 -4.92 0.87
CA TYR A 502 -0.67 -4.60 0.04
C TYR A 502 -1.07 -4.32 -1.40
N GLU A 503 -0.22 -3.60 -2.10
CA GLU A 503 -0.31 -3.31 -3.53
C GLU A 503 0.47 -4.32 -4.36
N THR A 504 0.01 -4.54 -5.58
CA THR A 504 0.72 -5.29 -6.63
C THR A 504 0.92 -4.39 -7.85
N ALA A 505 1.96 -4.67 -8.62
CA ALA A 505 2.25 -3.88 -9.80
C ALA A 505 1.25 -4.14 -10.93
N VAL A 506 1.02 -3.12 -11.75
CA VAL A 506 0.35 -3.20 -13.05
C VAL A 506 1.34 -2.85 -14.17
N ASN A 507 1.08 -3.27 -15.39
CA ASN A 507 1.98 -3.01 -16.50
C ASN A 507 1.66 -1.68 -17.18
N ILE A 508 2.68 -0.85 -17.37
CA ILE A 508 2.63 0.39 -18.13
C ILE A 508 3.80 0.44 -19.11
N ARG A 509 3.69 1.27 -20.13
CA ARG A 509 4.78 1.56 -21.05
C ARG A 509 5.09 3.05 -21.06
N LEU A 510 6.35 3.40 -20.85
CA LEU A 510 6.89 4.72 -21.10
C LEU A 510 7.38 4.76 -22.56
N ASN A 511 6.68 5.49 -23.41
CA ASN A 511 7.03 5.59 -24.83
C ASN A 511 8.12 6.64 -25.05
N ALA A 512 8.92 6.46 -26.11
CA ALA A 512 10.01 7.37 -26.44
C ALA A 512 9.55 8.78 -26.84
N ASP A 513 8.26 8.95 -27.14
CA ASP A 513 7.64 10.24 -27.42
C ASP A 513 7.18 11.01 -26.17
N GLY A 514 7.44 10.45 -24.98
CA GLY A 514 7.05 11.04 -23.70
C GLY A 514 5.64 10.67 -23.25
N THR A 515 4.92 9.78 -23.95
CA THR A 515 3.60 9.30 -23.52
C THR A 515 3.72 8.09 -22.59
N ILE A 516 2.73 7.88 -21.74
CA ILE A 516 2.54 6.69 -20.90
C ILE A 516 1.29 5.98 -21.40
N THR A 517 1.38 4.66 -21.61
CA THR A 517 0.28 3.83 -22.05
C THR A 517 0.23 2.52 -21.23
N GLY A 518 -0.87 1.77 -21.31
CA GLY A 518 -1.07 0.51 -20.61
C GLY A 518 -2.16 0.62 -19.55
N SER A 519 -1.93 0.11 -18.35
CA SER A 519 -2.89 0.20 -17.23
C SER A 519 -3.07 1.61 -16.70
N GLU A 520 -2.13 2.51 -17.00
CA GLU A 520 -2.19 3.94 -16.71
C GLU A 520 -1.89 4.71 -18.00
N GLU A 521 -2.50 5.90 -18.13
CA GLU A 521 -2.27 6.81 -19.26
C GLU A 521 -1.73 8.14 -18.77
N GLY A 522 -0.83 8.76 -19.56
CA GLY A 522 -0.25 10.04 -19.17
C GLY A 522 0.96 10.43 -19.99
N THR A 523 1.84 11.21 -19.38
CA THR A 523 3.10 11.64 -19.99
C THR A 523 4.24 11.53 -18.99
N TRP A 524 5.45 11.43 -19.50
CA TRP A 524 6.67 11.49 -18.70
C TRP A 524 7.69 12.44 -19.32
N GLU A 525 8.48 13.06 -18.47
CA GLU A 525 9.60 13.89 -18.89
C GLU A 525 10.76 13.79 -17.91
N ARG A 526 11.96 13.91 -18.38
CA ARG A 526 13.19 13.99 -17.60
C ARG A 526 13.68 15.42 -17.51
N THR A 527 14.10 15.85 -16.36
CA THR A 527 14.80 17.13 -16.23
C THR A 527 16.20 17.03 -16.82
N ALA A 528 16.49 17.83 -17.82
CA ALA A 528 17.73 17.76 -18.59
C ALA A 528 18.98 17.81 -17.71
N GLY A 529 19.93 16.92 -17.94
CA GLY A 529 21.20 16.86 -17.23
C GLY A 529 21.15 16.29 -15.82
N THR A 530 20.00 15.75 -15.41
CA THR A 530 19.76 15.17 -14.10
C THR A 530 19.13 13.78 -14.20
N ASP A 531 19.01 13.06 -13.10
CA ASP A 531 18.19 11.85 -12.99
C ASP A 531 16.82 12.11 -12.36
N TYR A 532 16.36 13.37 -12.34
CA TYR A 532 14.96 13.69 -12.01
C TYR A 532 14.02 13.33 -13.15
N ILE A 533 12.90 12.73 -12.83
CA ILE A 533 11.83 12.35 -13.77
C ILE A 533 10.48 12.80 -13.23
N HIS A 534 9.62 13.30 -14.10
CA HIS A 534 8.23 13.62 -13.76
C HIS A 534 7.29 12.68 -14.53
N LEU A 535 6.36 12.06 -13.82
CA LEU A 535 5.28 11.28 -14.42
C LEU A 535 3.98 12.05 -14.20
N THR A 536 3.28 12.38 -15.29
CA THR A 536 1.93 12.98 -15.20
C THR A 536 0.90 11.92 -15.55
N ILE A 537 0.19 11.42 -14.53
CA ILE A 537 -0.80 10.34 -14.67
C ILE A 537 -2.14 10.88 -14.19
N ASN A 538 -3.18 10.80 -15.04
CA ASN A 538 -4.51 11.33 -14.73
C ASN A 538 -4.50 12.80 -14.26
N GLY A 539 -3.60 13.61 -14.81
CA GLY A 539 -3.43 15.02 -14.44
C GLY A 539 -2.70 15.28 -13.13
N VAL A 540 -2.19 14.24 -12.46
CA VAL A 540 -1.36 14.35 -11.25
C VAL A 540 0.11 14.22 -11.63
N VAL A 541 0.93 15.18 -11.18
CA VAL A 541 2.38 15.14 -11.41
C VAL A 541 3.05 14.44 -10.22
N TYR A 542 3.77 13.37 -10.52
CA TYR A 542 4.64 12.65 -9.61
C TYR A 542 6.09 13.04 -9.93
N ARG A 543 6.74 13.72 -9.00
CA ARG A 543 8.14 14.15 -9.12
C ARG A 543 9.03 13.09 -8.51
N GLY A 544 9.97 12.59 -9.29
CA GLY A 544 10.74 11.41 -8.89
C GLY A 544 12.17 11.41 -9.36
N VAL A 545 12.79 10.28 -9.12
CA VAL A 545 14.18 9.97 -9.46
C VAL A 545 14.28 8.69 -10.24
N LEU A 546 15.27 8.63 -11.12
CA LEU A 546 15.70 7.45 -11.87
C LEU A 546 16.92 6.85 -11.15
N VAL A 547 16.87 5.57 -10.82
CA VAL A 547 17.98 4.87 -10.17
C VAL A 547 18.17 3.49 -10.77
N ARG A 548 19.40 2.97 -10.76
CA ARG A 548 19.68 1.57 -11.06
C ARG A 548 19.64 0.77 -9.76
N GLN A 549 18.87 -0.30 -9.76
CA GLN A 549 18.78 -1.23 -8.63
C GLN A 549 18.81 -2.67 -9.11
N THR A 550 18.96 -3.58 -8.18
CA THR A 550 18.73 -5.01 -8.39
C THR A 550 17.38 -5.38 -7.79
N ILE A 551 16.55 -6.08 -8.57
CA ILE A 551 15.23 -6.54 -8.09
C ILE A 551 15.41 -7.51 -6.92
N ASP A 552 14.73 -7.28 -5.83
CA ASP A 552 14.77 -8.11 -4.62
C ASP A 552 14.52 -9.59 -4.92
N TYR A 553 15.23 -10.46 -4.18
CA TYR A 553 15.22 -11.92 -4.35
C TYR A 553 15.74 -12.40 -5.73
N THR A 554 16.35 -11.52 -6.50
CA THR A 554 16.91 -11.83 -7.81
C THR A 554 18.31 -11.22 -7.98
N ASN A 555 18.98 -11.53 -9.08
CA ASN A 555 20.17 -10.81 -9.56
C ASN A 555 19.85 -10.00 -10.82
N ILE A 556 18.59 -9.64 -11.02
CA ILE A 556 18.12 -8.96 -12.22
C ILE A 556 18.30 -7.45 -12.04
N PRO A 557 19.13 -6.81 -12.87
CA PRO A 557 19.23 -5.36 -12.84
C PRO A 557 17.96 -4.71 -13.38
N ALA A 558 17.63 -3.55 -12.84
CA ALA A 558 16.49 -2.77 -13.26
C ALA A 558 16.77 -1.26 -13.22
N ILE A 559 16.03 -0.52 -14.03
CA ILE A 559 15.83 0.92 -13.86
C ILE A 559 14.59 1.09 -13.00
N ALA A 560 14.75 1.75 -11.88
CA ALA A 560 13.70 2.00 -10.93
C ALA A 560 13.37 3.49 -10.87
N ILE A 561 12.09 3.80 -10.73
CA ILE A 561 11.56 5.14 -10.50
C ILE A 561 10.88 5.12 -9.14
N ALA A 562 11.25 6.04 -8.26
CA ALA A 562 10.51 6.41 -7.07
C ALA A 562 10.01 7.83 -7.26
N ALA A 563 8.72 8.08 -7.13
CA ALA A 563 8.14 9.39 -7.36
C ALA A 563 7.00 9.71 -6.39
N LEU A 564 6.79 11.00 -6.13
CA LEU A 564 5.83 11.51 -5.15
C LEU A 564 5.01 12.65 -5.75
N SER A 565 3.70 12.61 -5.54
CA SER A 565 2.81 13.75 -5.83
C SER A 565 2.91 14.81 -4.72
N SER A 566 4.04 15.52 -4.65
CA SER A 566 4.32 16.46 -3.57
C SER A 566 3.59 17.79 -3.71
N SER A 567 3.37 18.27 -4.93
CA SER A 567 2.78 19.60 -5.20
C SER A 567 1.48 19.56 -6.00
N SER A 568 1.08 18.43 -6.54
CA SER A 568 -0.10 18.32 -7.39
C SER A 568 -1.11 17.28 -6.90
N GLY A 569 -2.33 17.35 -7.43
CA GLY A 569 -3.44 16.48 -7.08
C GLY A 569 -4.38 17.06 -6.04
N SER A 570 -5.52 16.42 -5.86
CA SER A 570 -6.53 16.79 -4.87
C SER A 570 -6.65 15.70 -3.81
N THR A 571 -6.74 16.09 -2.55
CA THR A 571 -7.13 15.20 -1.46
C THR A 571 -8.65 15.25 -1.31
N THR A 572 -9.34 14.17 -1.65
CA THR A 572 -10.76 14.04 -1.34
C THR A 572 -10.91 13.10 -0.15
N LEU A 573 -11.44 13.64 0.94
CA LEU A 573 -11.78 12.86 2.14
C LEU A 573 -13.03 12.02 1.85
N GLY A 574 -12.97 10.75 2.14
CA GLY A 574 -14.15 9.93 2.40
C GLY A 574 -14.43 8.79 1.46
N GLN A 575 -13.93 8.69 0.29
CA GLN A 575 -14.16 7.51 -0.56
C GLN A 575 -13.19 7.24 -1.69
N LYS A 576 -12.09 7.97 -1.89
CA LYS A 576 -11.13 7.56 -2.94
C LYS A 576 -9.81 8.30 -2.91
N SER A 577 -8.82 7.58 -3.37
CA SER A 577 -7.49 7.95 -3.84
C SER A 577 -7.09 9.38 -3.55
N TYR A 578 -6.31 9.53 -2.53
CA TYR A 578 -5.58 10.77 -2.28
C TYR A 578 -4.49 10.86 -3.33
N THR A 579 -4.61 11.78 -4.24
CA THR A 579 -3.66 11.95 -5.33
C THR A 579 -2.47 12.83 -4.94
N LYS A 580 -2.57 13.58 -3.83
CA LYS A 580 -1.48 14.35 -3.26
C LYS A 580 -0.85 13.58 -2.09
N GLN A 581 0.47 13.69 -1.93
CA GLN A 581 1.26 12.95 -0.95
C GLN A 581 1.32 11.43 -1.21
N GLN A 582 1.01 11.01 -2.43
CA GLN A 582 1.03 9.61 -2.82
C GLN A 582 2.36 9.27 -3.47
N GLN A 583 3.01 8.22 -3.00
CA GLN A 583 4.18 7.65 -3.63
C GLN A 583 3.80 6.61 -4.70
N VAL A 584 4.60 6.56 -5.74
CA VAL A 584 4.53 5.56 -6.79
C VAL A 584 5.90 5.01 -7.09
N TRP A 585 5.95 3.74 -7.44
CA TRP A 585 7.13 3.07 -7.94
C TRP A 585 6.90 2.58 -9.36
N ALA A 586 7.92 2.66 -10.21
CA ALA A 586 7.91 2.02 -11.51
C ALA A 586 9.26 1.33 -11.75
N VAL A 587 9.23 0.09 -12.24
CA VAL A 587 10.42 -0.74 -12.37
C VAL A 587 10.48 -1.36 -13.76
N LYS A 588 11.55 -1.08 -14.47
CA LYS A 588 11.89 -1.70 -15.76
C LYS A 588 13.01 -2.70 -15.54
N ALA A 589 12.66 -3.97 -15.47
CA ALA A 589 13.63 -5.08 -15.41
C ALA A 589 14.42 -5.20 -16.71
N ASP A 590 15.68 -5.63 -16.67
CA ASP A 590 16.41 -6.04 -17.87
C ASP A 590 15.59 -7.04 -18.69
N ALA A 591 15.39 -6.75 -19.96
CA ALA A 591 14.44 -7.46 -20.79
C ALA A 591 14.79 -8.94 -20.99
N LYS A 592 16.05 -9.26 -21.22
CA LYS A 592 16.49 -10.66 -21.38
C LYS A 592 16.35 -11.44 -20.09
N ALA A 593 16.77 -10.84 -18.99
CA ALA A 593 16.68 -11.46 -17.67
C ALA A 593 15.22 -11.66 -17.23
N ALA A 594 14.32 -10.70 -17.52
CA ALA A 594 12.90 -10.82 -17.24
C ALA A 594 12.23 -11.95 -18.05
N ILE A 595 12.56 -12.06 -19.36
CA ILE A 595 12.07 -13.15 -20.20
C ILE A 595 12.57 -14.49 -19.68
N LYS A 596 13.86 -14.59 -19.33
CA LYS A 596 14.42 -15.80 -18.71
C LYS A 596 13.73 -16.13 -17.39
N TYR A 597 13.47 -15.14 -16.56
CA TYR A 597 12.75 -15.33 -15.28
C TYR A 597 11.36 -15.88 -15.53
N THR A 598 10.60 -15.23 -16.42
CA THR A 598 9.25 -15.65 -16.79
C THR A 598 9.22 -17.07 -17.35
N ALA A 599 10.09 -17.38 -18.30
CA ALA A 599 10.17 -18.70 -18.92
C ALA A 599 10.42 -19.83 -17.90
N ASN A 600 11.12 -19.53 -16.80
CA ASN A 600 11.44 -20.49 -15.75
C ASN A 600 10.45 -20.53 -14.58
N LYS A 601 9.65 -19.51 -14.40
CA LYS A 601 8.81 -19.32 -13.18
C LYS A 601 7.33 -19.19 -13.46
N ILE A 602 6.94 -18.94 -14.71
CA ILE A 602 5.52 -18.86 -15.07
C ILE A 602 4.83 -20.21 -14.80
N ASN A 603 3.69 -20.13 -14.15
CA ASN A 603 2.90 -21.33 -13.89
C ASN A 603 2.08 -21.67 -15.15
N LEU A 604 2.36 -22.83 -15.75
CA LEU A 604 1.68 -23.30 -16.93
C LEU A 604 0.65 -24.37 -16.56
N PRO A 605 -0.50 -24.44 -17.25
CA PRO A 605 -1.52 -25.45 -16.99
C PRO A 605 -1.15 -26.83 -17.55
N PHE A 606 -0.03 -26.96 -18.27
CA PHE A 606 0.44 -28.19 -18.87
C PHE A 606 1.95 -28.17 -19.09
N ASP A 607 2.50 -29.34 -19.28
CA ASP A 607 3.85 -29.62 -19.78
C ASP A 607 3.81 -30.09 -21.23
N ASP A 608 4.96 -30.16 -21.89
CA ASP A 608 5.08 -30.75 -23.24
C ASP A 608 4.68 -32.24 -23.19
N GLY A 609 3.87 -32.69 -24.15
CA GLY A 609 3.33 -34.04 -24.21
C GLY A 609 2.09 -34.29 -23.34
N THR A 610 1.51 -33.27 -22.71
CA THR A 610 0.33 -33.40 -21.86
C THR A 610 -0.91 -33.80 -22.69
N VAL A 611 -1.70 -34.73 -22.14
CA VAL A 611 -3.08 -35.01 -22.59
C VAL A 611 -4.00 -34.04 -21.84
N LEU A 612 -4.69 -33.18 -22.59
CA LEU A 612 -5.66 -32.23 -22.04
C LEU A 612 -7.05 -32.88 -21.97
N GLU A 613 -7.49 -33.18 -20.77
CA GLU A 613 -8.83 -33.64 -20.46
C GLU A 613 -9.83 -32.49 -20.25
N GLU A 614 -9.31 -31.27 -20.03
CA GLU A 614 -10.07 -30.02 -19.83
C GLU A 614 -9.44 -28.87 -20.63
N ALA A 615 -10.24 -27.82 -20.90
CA ALA A 615 -9.73 -26.60 -21.52
C ALA A 615 -8.71 -25.90 -20.63
N PRO A 616 -7.49 -25.60 -21.12
CA PRO A 616 -6.46 -24.95 -20.31
C PRO A 616 -6.75 -23.47 -20.11
N VAL A 617 -6.44 -22.94 -18.93
CA VAL A 617 -6.39 -21.49 -18.69
C VAL A 617 -4.98 -21.00 -19.01
N LEU A 618 -4.83 -20.37 -20.17
CA LEU A 618 -3.54 -19.88 -20.65
C LEU A 618 -3.18 -18.56 -19.96
N PRO A 619 -1.98 -18.41 -19.37
CA PRO A 619 -1.52 -17.12 -18.87
C PRO A 619 -1.33 -16.14 -20.04
N THR A 620 -1.80 -14.90 -19.85
CA THR A 620 -1.66 -13.81 -20.83
C THR A 620 -0.71 -12.71 -20.36
N GLU A 621 -0.38 -12.73 -19.08
CA GLU A 621 0.60 -11.83 -18.46
C GLU A 621 1.79 -12.66 -17.96
N GLY A 622 2.98 -12.12 -18.13
CA GLY A 622 4.20 -12.71 -17.61
C GLY A 622 4.68 -11.99 -16.35
N LEU A 623 5.78 -12.46 -15.81
CA LEU A 623 6.43 -11.89 -14.63
C LEU A 623 7.38 -10.76 -15.04
N LEU A 624 7.68 -9.84 -14.12
CA LEU A 624 8.61 -8.73 -14.29
C LEU A 624 8.29 -7.84 -15.52
N GLY A 625 6.99 -7.66 -15.79
CA GLY A 625 6.53 -6.81 -16.90
C GLY A 625 6.78 -7.40 -18.29
N THR A 626 6.86 -8.73 -18.42
CA THR A 626 6.83 -9.41 -19.71
C THR A 626 5.40 -9.66 -20.15
N ASN A 627 5.17 -9.69 -21.48
CA ASN A 627 3.90 -10.07 -22.06
C ASN A 627 3.96 -11.53 -22.48
N VAL A 628 2.86 -12.26 -22.30
CA VAL A 628 2.70 -13.65 -22.75
C VAL A 628 1.55 -13.72 -23.73
N SER A 629 1.77 -14.37 -24.85
CA SER A 629 0.73 -14.67 -25.83
C SER A 629 0.93 -16.07 -26.37
N TRP A 630 -0.12 -16.62 -27.00
CA TRP A 630 -0.13 -17.98 -27.50
C TRP A 630 -0.47 -18.02 -28.97
N LYS A 631 0.05 -19.03 -29.65
CA LYS A 631 -0.31 -19.37 -31.03
C LYS A 631 -0.62 -20.85 -31.11
N SER A 632 -1.73 -21.18 -31.72
CA SER A 632 -2.09 -22.55 -31.99
C SER A 632 -1.65 -22.95 -33.40
N SER A 633 -1.12 -24.15 -33.55
CA SER A 633 -0.88 -24.75 -34.87
C SER A 633 -2.17 -25.20 -35.55
N ASN A 634 -3.26 -25.40 -34.79
CA ASN A 634 -4.55 -25.83 -35.31
C ASN A 634 -5.71 -25.27 -34.49
N GLU A 635 -6.22 -24.13 -34.91
CA GLU A 635 -7.36 -23.44 -34.27
C GLU A 635 -8.67 -24.25 -34.30
N SER A 636 -8.75 -25.32 -35.08
CA SER A 636 -9.92 -26.23 -35.10
C SER A 636 -9.87 -27.31 -34.03
N ILE A 637 -8.74 -27.45 -33.32
CA ILE A 637 -8.55 -28.33 -32.17
C ILE A 637 -8.53 -27.52 -30.89
N LEU A 638 -7.58 -26.63 -30.75
CA LEU A 638 -7.40 -25.76 -29.58
C LEU A 638 -7.04 -24.36 -30.09
N THR A 639 -7.81 -23.36 -29.72
CA THR A 639 -7.56 -21.99 -30.15
C THR A 639 -6.41 -21.35 -29.36
N SER A 640 -5.87 -20.27 -29.89
CA SER A 640 -4.79 -19.50 -29.24
C SER A 640 -5.19 -18.90 -27.89
N ASP A 641 -6.47 -18.82 -27.57
CA ASP A 641 -7.00 -18.42 -26.26
C ASP A 641 -7.28 -19.60 -25.30
N GLY A 642 -6.99 -20.85 -25.74
CA GLY A 642 -7.19 -22.05 -24.93
C GLY A 642 -8.59 -22.67 -25.07
N THR A 643 -9.44 -22.21 -26.01
CA THR A 643 -10.76 -22.80 -26.21
C THR A 643 -10.64 -24.11 -27.01
N VAL A 644 -11.22 -25.20 -26.49
CA VAL A 644 -11.25 -26.49 -27.16
C VAL A 644 -12.36 -26.50 -28.23
N LYS A 645 -11.97 -26.75 -29.48
CA LYS A 645 -12.87 -26.82 -30.66
C LYS A 645 -12.94 -28.23 -31.27
N GLY A 646 -11.95 -29.08 -30.98
CA GLY A 646 -11.87 -30.45 -31.49
C GLY A 646 -10.92 -31.28 -30.64
N GLN A 647 -10.79 -32.55 -30.98
CA GLN A 647 -9.84 -33.47 -30.34
C GLN A 647 -8.66 -33.78 -31.29
N GLY A 648 -7.52 -34.14 -30.74
CA GLY A 648 -6.32 -34.51 -31.46
C GLY A 648 -5.06 -33.78 -31.05
N GLU A 649 -4.00 -34.03 -31.80
CA GLU A 649 -2.68 -33.39 -31.53
C GLU A 649 -2.64 -31.94 -32.03
N VAL A 650 -2.12 -31.04 -31.20
CA VAL A 650 -1.91 -29.63 -31.52
C VAL A 650 -0.63 -29.13 -30.84
N THR A 651 0.09 -28.27 -31.55
CA THR A 651 1.22 -27.54 -30.95
C THR A 651 0.77 -26.14 -30.53
N MET A 652 0.95 -25.83 -29.23
CA MET A 652 0.75 -24.51 -28.68
C MET A 652 2.09 -23.81 -28.51
N THR A 653 2.30 -22.71 -29.19
CA THR A 653 3.52 -21.88 -29.04
C THR A 653 3.28 -20.77 -28.06
N MET A 654 3.96 -20.82 -26.92
CA MET A 654 4.06 -19.69 -25.98
C MET A 654 5.03 -18.65 -26.53
N VAL A 655 4.63 -17.40 -26.52
CA VAL A 655 5.47 -16.25 -26.94
C VAL A 655 5.61 -15.32 -25.74
N ILE A 656 6.83 -15.20 -25.21
CA ILE A 656 7.16 -14.24 -24.14
C ILE A 656 7.91 -13.06 -24.77
N SER A 657 7.47 -11.85 -24.52
CA SER A 657 8.11 -10.65 -25.06
C SER A 657 8.28 -9.53 -24.03
N LYS A 658 9.34 -8.76 -24.17
CA LYS A 658 9.60 -7.52 -23.43
C LYS A 658 10.51 -6.60 -24.24
N ASP A 659 10.13 -5.33 -24.34
CA ASP A 659 10.80 -4.33 -25.19
C ASP A 659 10.97 -4.86 -26.65
N ASN A 660 12.20 -5.06 -27.10
CA ASN A 660 12.50 -5.60 -28.44
C ASN A 660 12.93 -7.08 -28.45
N TYR A 661 12.81 -7.78 -27.32
CA TYR A 661 13.19 -9.18 -27.20
C TYR A 661 11.96 -10.09 -27.19
N VAL A 662 12.08 -11.25 -27.80
CA VAL A 662 11.05 -12.29 -27.87
C VAL A 662 11.68 -13.66 -27.69
N TYR A 663 11.00 -14.51 -26.92
CA TYR A 663 11.30 -15.93 -26.78
C TYR A 663 10.05 -16.74 -27.09
N THR A 664 10.20 -17.85 -27.77
CA THR A 664 9.12 -18.79 -28.09
C THR A 664 9.43 -20.19 -27.59
N LYS A 665 8.40 -20.87 -27.09
CA LYS A 665 8.49 -22.28 -26.67
C LYS A 665 7.26 -23.03 -27.14
N ASP A 666 7.47 -24.14 -27.80
CA ASP A 666 6.44 -25.04 -28.30
C ASP A 666 6.07 -26.10 -27.24
N PHE A 667 4.79 -26.46 -27.22
CA PHE A 667 4.23 -27.55 -26.43
C PHE A 667 3.34 -28.39 -27.33
N THR A 668 3.68 -29.65 -27.52
CA THR A 668 2.83 -30.60 -28.25
C THR A 668 1.84 -31.20 -27.25
N LEU A 669 0.55 -31.04 -27.51
CA LEU A 669 -0.53 -31.45 -26.64
C LEU A 669 -1.45 -32.42 -27.39
N ASN A 670 -2.01 -33.37 -26.68
CA ASN A 670 -3.09 -34.19 -27.20
C ASN A 670 -4.41 -33.79 -26.51
N VAL A 671 -5.33 -33.19 -27.25
CA VAL A 671 -6.59 -32.71 -26.73
C VAL A 671 -7.63 -33.85 -26.77
N GLU A 672 -8.04 -34.33 -25.62
CA GLU A 672 -9.09 -35.28 -25.40
C GLU A 672 -10.30 -34.63 -24.70
N ALA A 673 -10.18 -33.39 -24.26
CA ALA A 673 -11.22 -32.61 -23.65
C ALA A 673 -12.48 -32.54 -24.54
N ASP A 674 -13.64 -32.56 -23.94
CA ASP A 674 -14.91 -32.40 -24.67
C ASP A 674 -14.93 -31.04 -25.38
N VAL A 675 -15.34 -31.06 -26.65
CA VAL A 675 -15.52 -29.87 -27.46
C VAL A 675 -16.54 -28.97 -26.77
N VAL A 676 -16.11 -27.82 -26.32
CA VAL A 676 -17.04 -26.79 -25.83
C VAL A 676 -17.81 -26.30 -27.08
N ALA A 677 -19.04 -26.69 -27.21
CA ALA A 677 -19.94 -26.10 -28.21
C ALA A 677 -19.94 -24.59 -28.03
N ASP A 678 -19.94 -23.84 -29.14
CA ASP A 678 -20.05 -22.38 -29.05
C ASP A 678 -21.15 -22.02 -28.04
N ALA A 679 -20.82 -21.16 -27.08
CA ALA A 679 -21.75 -20.82 -26.01
C ALA A 679 -23.06 -20.34 -26.63
N PRO A 680 -24.22 -20.94 -26.30
CA PRO A 680 -25.47 -20.47 -26.84
C PRO A 680 -25.66 -19.00 -26.47
N VAL A 681 -26.03 -18.20 -27.47
CA VAL A 681 -26.35 -16.77 -27.25
C VAL A 681 -27.85 -16.67 -27.00
N TYR A 682 -28.21 -16.19 -25.82
CA TYR A 682 -29.57 -15.94 -25.41
C TYR A 682 -29.91 -14.45 -25.47
N TYR A 683 -31.17 -14.17 -25.82
CA TYR A 683 -31.71 -12.83 -25.91
C TYR A 683 -32.90 -12.68 -24.95
N PRO A 684 -32.63 -12.48 -23.65
CA PRO A 684 -33.71 -12.48 -22.66
C PRO A 684 -34.65 -11.29 -22.79
N GLU A 685 -35.90 -11.51 -22.47
CA GLU A 685 -36.94 -10.49 -22.41
C GLU A 685 -37.69 -10.54 -21.08
N SER A 686 -38.09 -9.43 -20.54
CA SER A 686 -39.03 -9.35 -19.42
C SER A 686 -40.44 -9.81 -19.82
N MET A 687 -41.20 -10.41 -18.89
CA MET A 687 -42.59 -10.76 -19.09
C MET A 687 -43.45 -9.59 -19.54
N GLU A 688 -43.18 -8.41 -18.97
CA GLU A 688 -43.86 -7.16 -19.30
C GLU A 688 -42.86 -6.08 -19.67
N LYS A 689 -43.21 -5.25 -20.66
CA LYS A 689 -42.46 -4.02 -20.99
C LYS A 689 -42.88 -2.86 -20.07
N ASN A 690 -42.65 -3.06 -18.77
CA ASN A 690 -43.10 -2.16 -17.73
C ASN A 690 -41.92 -1.58 -16.92
N THR A 691 -41.67 -0.31 -17.07
CA THR A 691 -40.61 0.42 -16.35
C THR A 691 -41.02 0.86 -14.96
N ASN A 692 -42.21 0.64 -14.49
CA ASN A 692 -42.71 0.97 -13.17
C ASN A 692 -42.78 -0.25 -12.23
N ALA A 693 -42.28 -1.40 -12.68
CA ALA A 693 -42.32 -2.62 -11.89
C ALA A 693 -41.44 -2.48 -10.63
N ALA A 694 -41.98 -2.91 -9.50
CA ALA A 694 -41.21 -3.06 -8.27
C ALA A 694 -40.22 -4.24 -8.40
N PHE A 695 -39.23 -4.28 -7.52
CA PHE A 695 -38.32 -5.42 -7.45
C PHE A 695 -39.08 -6.71 -7.12
N TRP A 696 -38.65 -7.82 -7.73
CA TRP A 696 -39.25 -9.17 -7.58
C TRP A 696 -40.68 -9.32 -8.12
N VAL A 697 -41.01 -8.55 -9.15
CA VAL A 697 -42.31 -8.57 -9.81
C VAL A 697 -42.17 -8.84 -11.29
N ASN A 698 -41.28 -8.20 -12.01
CA ASN A 698 -41.13 -8.35 -13.46
C ASN A 698 -39.95 -9.24 -13.81
N PHE A 699 -40.23 -10.50 -14.15
CA PHE A 699 -39.23 -11.52 -14.43
C PHE A 699 -38.97 -11.65 -15.93
N SER A 700 -37.87 -12.33 -16.29
CA SER A 700 -37.65 -12.76 -17.67
C SER A 700 -38.68 -13.83 -18.08
N LYS A 701 -39.05 -13.83 -19.36
CA LYS A 701 -40.01 -14.80 -19.92
C LYS A 701 -39.53 -16.24 -19.80
N ASN A 702 -38.22 -16.45 -19.94
CA ASN A 702 -37.61 -17.79 -20.00
C ASN A 702 -36.62 -17.97 -18.85
N TYR A 703 -36.44 -19.24 -18.50
CA TYR A 703 -35.36 -19.74 -17.66
C TYR A 703 -34.30 -20.38 -18.56
N TYR A 704 -33.02 -20.27 -18.11
CA TYR A 704 -31.87 -20.74 -18.87
C TYR A 704 -31.08 -21.74 -18.02
N ASN A 705 -31.06 -23.00 -18.43
CA ASN A 705 -30.32 -24.05 -17.74
C ASN A 705 -28.90 -24.15 -18.29
N ILE A 706 -27.94 -23.89 -17.45
CA ILE A 706 -26.50 -23.97 -17.76
C ILE A 706 -25.94 -25.22 -17.07
N LYS A 707 -25.49 -26.19 -17.88
CA LYS A 707 -24.87 -27.41 -17.37
C LYS A 707 -23.49 -27.12 -16.82
N LYS A 708 -23.06 -27.90 -15.84
CA LYS A 708 -21.68 -27.86 -15.33
C LYS A 708 -20.70 -28.09 -16.48
N GLY A 709 -19.63 -27.27 -16.52
CA GLY A 709 -18.66 -27.25 -17.62
C GLY A 709 -19.12 -26.51 -18.89
N SER A 710 -20.23 -25.74 -18.83
CA SER A 710 -20.76 -25.02 -19.99
C SER A 710 -20.76 -23.51 -19.76
N LYS A 711 -20.86 -22.78 -20.90
CA LYS A 711 -20.98 -21.33 -20.96
C LYS A 711 -22.27 -20.93 -21.67
N ALA A 712 -22.73 -19.71 -21.38
CA ALA A 712 -23.84 -19.07 -22.11
C ALA A 712 -23.54 -17.56 -22.22
N GLU A 713 -23.96 -16.98 -23.32
CA GLU A 713 -23.89 -15.54 -23.58
C GLU A 713 -25.31 -14.97 -23.56
N PHE A 714 -25.47 -13.81 -22.91
CA PHE A 714 -26.73 -13.09 -22.82
C PHE A 714 -26.58 -11.69 -23.39
N LYS A 715 -27.46 -11.29 -24.31
CA LYS A 715 -27.46 -9.95 -24.92
C LYS A 715 -28.84 -9.33 -24.86
N PHE A 716 -28.97 -8.16 -24.27
CA PHE A 716 -30.22 -7.44 -24.16
C PHE A 716 -30.02 -5.93 -23.93
N TYR A 717 -31.05 -5.16 -24.24
CA TYR A 717 -31.17 -3.78 -23.82
C TYR A 717 -31.92 -3.69 -22.52
N ASN A 718 -31.46 -2.83 -21.59
CA ASN A 718 -32.21 -2.45 -20.40
C ASN A 718 -32.87 -1.07 -20.61
N TYR A 719 -34.17 -0.98 -20.39
CA TYR A 719 -34.93 0.27 -20.46
C TYR A 719 -35.51 0.61 -19.09
N SER A 720 -35.34 1.83 -18.63
CA SER A 720 -35.75 2.26 -17.29
C SER A 720 -36.54 3.55 -17.32
N ASN A 721 -37.27 3.85 -16.23
CA ASN A 721 -37.95 5.11 -16.02
C ASN A 721 -37.10 6.13 -15.24
N LYS A 722 -35.90 5.75 -14.79
CA LYS A 722 -34.97 6.54 -14.01
C LYS A 722 -35.50 7.03 -12.64
N LYS A 723 -36.60 6.45 -12.15
CA LYS A 723 -37.27 6.87 -10.91
C LYS A 723 -37.16 5.87 -9.77
N ALA A 724 -36.94 4.58 -10.09
CA ALA A 724 -36.75 3.55 -9.07
C ALA A 724 -35.35 3.61 -8.47
N ASN A 725 -35.14 2.89 -7.39
CA ASN A 725 -33.83 2.85 -6.74
C ASN A 725 -32.74 2.28 -7.64
N TRP A 726 -33.07 1.19 -8.36
CA TRP A 726 -32.05 0.48 -9.15
C TRP A 726 -32.13 0.81 -10.64
N ASN A 727 -33.29 0.93 -11.22
CA ASN A 727 -33.51 1.17 -12.64
C ASN A 727 -32.84 0.13 -13.56
N ASN A 728 -32.63 -1.08 -13.08
CA ASN A 728 -31.83 -2.09 -13.77
C ASN A 728 -32.36 -3.51 -13.53
N TRP A 729 -31.63 -4.47 -14.04
CA TRP A 729 -31.87 -5.87 -13.93
C TRP A 729 -31.01 -6.52 -12.84
N CYS A 730 -31.46 -7.71 -12.41
CA CYS A 730 -30.74 -8.59 -11.50
C CYS A 730 -30.70 -9.99 -12.12
N LEU A 731 -29.51 -10.60 -12.21
CA LEU A 731 -29.35 -12.00 -12.60
C LEU A 731 -29.55 -12.88 -11.38
N VAL A 732 -30.45 -13.87 -11.48
CA VAL A 732 -30.66 -14.86 -10.43
C VAL A 732 -30.17 -16.22 -10.90
N ALA A 733 -29.38 -16.90 -10.07
CA ALA A 733 -29.03 -18.29 -10.24
C ALA A 733 -29.71 -19.14 -9.15
N ALA A 734 -30.36 -20.21 -9.56
CA ALA A 734 -31.14 -21.05 -8.67
C ALA A 734 -30.98 -22.54 -9.00
N THR A 735 -31.45 -23.39 -8.10
CA THR A 735 -31.48 -24.85 -8.26
C THR A 735 -32.51 -25.32 -9.31
N ALA A 736 -33.63 -24.59 -9.48
CA ALA A 736 -34.75 -24.90 -10.36
C ALA A 736 -35.48 -23.61 -10.76
N GLU A 737 -36.49 -23.75 -11.63
CA GLU A 737 -37.42 -22.67 -11.97
C GLU A 737 -38.30 -22.30 -10.77
N ARG A 738 -38.71 -21.04 -10.69
CA ARG A 738 -39.57 -20.56 -9.60
C ARG A 738 -40.91 -21.29 -9.60
N GLY A 739 -41.35 -21.70 -8.41
CA GLY A 739 -42.61 -22.45 -8.26
C GLY A 739 -42.49 -23.95 -8.51
N VAL A 740 -41.30 -24.42 -8.88
CA VAL A 740 -40.99 -25.84 -8.96
C VAL A 740 -40.49 -26.34 -7.61
N GLU A 741 -40.85 -27.56 -7.23
CA GLU A 741 -40.37 -28.18 -5.98
C GLU A 741 -38.82 -28.24 -5.98
N GLY A 742 -38.23 -27.87 -4.86
CA GLY A 742 -36.78 -27.83 -4.75
C GLY A 742 -36.14 -26.51 -5.22
N TYR A 743 -36.92 -25.48 -5.57
CA TYR A 743 -36.41 -24.16 -5.88
C TYR A 743 -35.68 -23.52 -4.68
N SER A 744 -34.46 -23.12 -4.91
CA SER A 744 -33.65 -22.33 -3.97
C SER A 744 -32.69 -21.45 -4.76
N GLU A 745 -32.50 -20.24 -4.32
CA GLU A 745 -31.57 -19.28 -4.96
C GLU A 745 -30.14 -19.50 -4.46
N HIS A 746 -29.19 -19.59 -5.39
CA HIS A 746 -27.77 -19.56 -5.08
C HIS A 746 -27.30 -18.12 -4.88
N PHE A 747 -27.71 -17.23 -5.78
CA PHE A 747 -27.46 -15.80 -5.69
C PHE A 747 -28.47 -15.00 -6.54
N ALA A 748 -28.57 -13.73 -6.21
CA ALA A 748 -29.21 -12.71 -7.04
C ALA A 748 -28.22 -11.53 -7.18
N LEU A 749 -27.64 -11.38 -8.36
CA LEU A 749 -26.59 -10.42 -8.69
C LEU A 749 -27.18 -9.24 -9.48
N ARG A 750 -27.11 -8.05 -8.93
CA ARG A 750 -27.54 -6.81 -9.62
C ARG A 750 -26.51 -6.36 -10.66
N ALA A 751 -26.94 -5.52 -11.57
CA ALA A 751 -26.09 -4.95 -12.61
C ALA A 751 -24.88 -4.17 -12.08
N ASP A 752 -24.96 -3.66 -10.85
CA ASP A 752 -23.88 -2.96 -10.18
C ASP A 752 -22.98 -3.86 -9.33
N ASN A 753 -23.02 -5.18 -9.60
CA ASN A 753 -22.26 -6.17 -8.86
C ASN A 753 -22.62 -6.29 -7.36
N TYR A 754 -23.81 -5.89 -6.97
CA TYR A 754 -24.36 -6.02 -5.64
C TYR A 754 -25.55 -6.99 -5.63
N GLY A 755 -25.84 -7.64 -4.52
CA GLY A 755 -26.96 -8.55 -4.42
C GLY A 755 -27.00 -9.33 -3.13
N TRP A 756 -27.78 -10.41 -3.08
CA TRP A 756 -27.79 -11.37 -1.98
C TRP A 756 -27.32 -12.74 -2.47
N PHE A 757 -26.78 -13.52 -1.56
CA PHE A 757 -26.16 -14.78 -1.84
C PHE A 757 -26.60 -15.81 -0.80
N ALA A 758 -27.43 -16.76 -1.23
CA ALA A 758 -28.03 -17.75 -0.31
C ALA A 758 -26.99 -18.58 0.44
N ALA A 759 -25.87 -18.90 -0.21
CA ALA A 759 -24.75 -19.61 0.43
C ALA A 759 -24.06 -18.82 1.53
N ALA A 760 -24.26 -17.51 1.61
CA ALA A 760 -23.72 -16.62 2.65
C ALA A 760 -24.71 -16.38 3.79
N GLY A 761 -25.95 -16.87 3.70
CA GLY A 761 -26.97 -16.74 4.73
C GLY A 761 -27.51 -15.33 4.93
N GLY A 762 -27.37 -14.42 3.95
CA GLY A 762 -27.77 -13.03 4.10
C GLY A 762 -28.05 -12.29 2.81
N ASN A 763 -28.61 -11.08 2.94
CA ASN A 763 -28.98 -10.18 1.85
C ASN A 763 -27.85 -9.24 1.45
N THR A 764 -26.61 -9.51 1.82
CA THR A 764 -25.44 -8.67 1.53
C THR A 764 -24.32 -9.48 0.93
N ALA A 765 -23.56 -8.86 0.03
CA ALA A 765 -22.37 -9.43 -0.57
C ALA A 765 -21.15 -9.41 0.36
N GLU A 766 -21.32 -9.03 1.62
CA GLU A 766 -20.20 -8.82 2.53
C GLU A 766 -19.60 -10.14 3.01
N ASN A 767 -18.30 -10.26 2.87
CA ASN A 767 -17.41 -11.25 3.51
C ASN A 767 -17.77 -12.73 3.33
N THR A 768 -17.90 -13.17 2.10
CA THR A 768 -18.04 -14.59 1.81
C THR A 768 -16.79 -15.10 1.10
N SER A 769 -16.09 -16.03 1.71
CA SER A 769 -14.85 -16.63 1.18
C SER A 769 -15.03 -17.41 -0.13
N ASN A 770 -16.27 -17.62 -0.56
CA ASN A 770 -16.64 -18.32 -1.78
C ASN A 770 -17.13 -17.38 -2.89
N ILE A 771 -17.10 -16.06 -2.66
CA ILE A 771 -17.51 -15.04 -3.62
C ILE A 771 -16.31 -14.15 -3.94
N ASP A 772 -16.12 -13.86 -5.22
CA ASP A 772 -15.21 -12.84 -5.73
C ASP A 772 -15.96 -11.97 -6.72
N PHE A 773 -15.91 -10.64 -6.56
CA PHE A 773 -16.44 -9.71 -7.55
C PHE A 773 -15.64 -8.42 -7.63
N THR A 774 -15.54 -7.89 -8.82
CA THR A 774 -14.77 -6.70 -9.14
C THR A 774 -15.53 -5.83 -10.13
N MET A 775 -15.66 -4.54 -9.84
CA MET A 775 -16.06 -3.53 -10.81
C MET A 775 -14.79 -2.91 -11.38
N GLN A 776 -14.50 -3.17 -12.64
CA GLN A 776 -13.27 -2.75 -13.33
C GLN A 776 -13.33 -1.34 -13.93
N SER A 777 -14.50 -0.68 -13.85
CA SER A 777 -14.73 0.64 -14.41
C SER A 777 -15.00 1.64 -13.30
N GLU A 778 -14.75 2.92 -13.57
CA GLU A 778 -15.13 3.98 -12.66
C GLU A 778 -16.64 3.92 -12.40
N TYR A 779 -17.00 3.72 -11.14
CA TYR A 779 -18.35 3.51 -10.70
C TYR A 779 -18.82 4.62 -9.76
N ASN A 780 -19.94 5.25 -10.10
CA ASN A 780 -20.66 6.15 -9.23
C ASN A 780 -22.14 5.78 -9.25
N TRP A 781 -22.71 5.48 -8.10
CA TRP A 781 -24.08 5.00 -7.98
C TRP A 781 -25.11 5.94 -8.62
N ASP A 782 -25.00 7.23 -8.40
CA ASP A 782 -25.97 8.22 -8.86
C ASP A 782 -26.00 8.34 -10.38
N THR A 783 -24.84 8.29 -11.03
CA THR A 783 -24.73 8.28 -12.49
C THR A 783 -25.04 6.92 -13.10
N PHE A 784 -24.62 5.82 -12.47
CA PHE A 784 -24.83 4.48 -12.94
C PHE A 784 -26.32 4.15 -13.11
N LYS A 785 -27.13 4.44 -12.10
CA LYS A 785 -28.58 4.16 -12.19
C LYS A 785 -29.27 4.92 -13.30
N ASP A 786 -28.81 6.14 -13.63
CA ASP A 786 -29.33 6.95 -14.72
C ASP A 786 -28.84 6.48 -16.09
N ASP A 787 -27.62 5.94 -16.15
CA ASP A 787 -26.98 5.39 -17.35
C ASP A 787 -27.62 4.08 -17.82
N MET A 788 -28.36 3.40 -16.95
CA MET A 788 -28.96 2.10 -17.28
C MET A 788 -30.11 2.18 -18.30
N ASP A 789 -30.74 3.34 -18.50
CA ASP A 789 -31.79 3.49 -19.49
C ASP A 789 -31.27 3.38 -20.94
N GLY A 790 -31.66 2.31 -21.61
CA GLY A 790 -31.26 1.97 -23.00
C GLY A 790 -29.80 1.52 -23.11
N SER A 791 -29.19 1.05 -22.01
CA SER A 791 -27.91 0.39 -22.04
C SER A 791 -27.98 -0.97 -22.72
N LEU A 792 -26.91 -1.33 -23.44
CA LEU A 792 -26.71 -2.67 -24.00
C LEU A 792 -25.89 -3.50 -23.03
N VAL A 793 -26.39 -4.64 -22.67
CA VAL A 793 -25.70 -5.62 -21.82
C VAL A 793 -25.20 -6.77 -22.69
N ASP A 794 -23.93 -7.07 -22.57
CA ASP A 794 -23.27 -8.26 -23.10
C ASP A 794 -22.67 -9.02 -21.92
N MET A 795 -23.20 -10.22 -21.63
CA MET A 795 -22.88 -10.97 -20.44
C MET A 795 -22.50 -12.39 -20.77
N ASN A 796 -21.37 -12.83 -20.28
CA ASN A 796 -20.90 -14.20 -20.33
C ASN A 796 -21.09 -14.87 -18.97
N VAL A 797 -21.74 -16.01 -18.93
CA VAL A 797 -21.88 -16.84 -17.74
C VAL A 797 -21.25 -18.21 -18.00
N GLU A 798 -20.36 -18.61 -17.12
CA GLU A 798 -19.71 -19.92 -17.13
C GLU A 798 -20.05 -20.67 -15.85
N PHE A 799 -20.53 -21.90 -15.96
CA PHE A 799 -20.60 -22.80 -14.81
C PHE A 799 -19.48 -23.83 -14.93
N THR A 800 -18.42 -23.63 -14.20
CA THR A 800 -17.18 -24.42 -14.29
C THR A 800 -17.34 -25.84 -13.74
N THR A 801 -16.44 -26.74 -14.14
CA THR A 801 -16.35 -28.11 -13.58
C THR A 801 -16.01 -28.08 -12.07
N GLY A 802 -15.34 -27.03 -11.59
CA GLY A 802 -15.05 -26.78 -10.19
C GLY A 802 -16.24 -26.30 -9.35
N ASN A 803 -17.47 -26.34 -9.86
CA ASN A 803 -18.69 -25.88 -9.18
C ASN A 803 -18.73 -24.38 -8.90
N VAL A 804 -18.11 -23.58 -9.76
CA VAL A 804 -18.06 -22.12 -9.67
C VAL A 804 -18.89 -21.52 -10.80
N VAL A 805 -19.81 -20.62 -10.47
CA VAL A 805 -20.50 -19.78 -11.46
C VAL A 805 -19.73 -18.49 -11.62
N LYS A 806 -19.27 -18.21 -12.84
CA LYS A 806 -18.57 -16.96 -13.19
C LYS A 806 -19.45 -16.14 -14.10
N VAL A 807 -19.49 -14.82 -13.85
CA VAL A 807 -20.24 -13.86 -14.65
C VAL A 807 -19.29 -12.74 -15.03
N VAL A 808 -19.17 -12.46 -16.33
CA VAL A 808 -18.44 -11.30 -16.85
C VAL A 808 -19.41 -10.48 -17.67
N SER A 809 -19.58 -9.22 -17.34
CA SER A 809 -20.56 -8.36 -17.98
C SER A 809 -19.94 -7.05 -18.45
N THR A 810 -20.26 -6.70 -19.71
CA THR A 810 -19.98 -5.40 -20.30
C THR A 810 -21.31 -4.68 -20.53
N ILE A 811 -21.47 -3.50 -19.94
CA ILE A 811 -22.65 -2.66 -20.08
C ILE A 811 -22.25 -1.41 -20.85
N THR A 812 -22.78 -1.24 -22.05
CA THR A 812 -22.55 -0.04 -22.88
C THR A 812 -23.74 0.88 -22.82
N THR A 813 -23.59 2.05 -22.26
CA THR A 813 -24.67 3.05 -22.10
C THR A 813 -25.05 3.70 -23.44
N LYS A 814 -26.16 4.41 -23.49
CA LYS A 814 -26.52 5.24 -24.65
C LYS A 814 -25.44 6.27 -25.01
N ALA A 815 -24.75 6.81 -24.01
CA ALA A 815 -23.67 7.78 -24.17
C ALA A 815 -22.32 7.13 -24.55
N LYS A 816 -22.29 5.82 -24.76
CA LYS A 816 -21.09 5.04 -25.07
C LYS A 816 -20.10 4.87 -23.92
N LYS A 817 -20.48 5.24 -22.70
CA LYS A 817 -19.72 4.86 -21.51
C LYS A 817 -19.84 3.34 -21.33
N VAL A 818 -18.76 2.70 -20.93
CA VAL A 818 -18.68 1.26 -20.72
C VAL A 818 -18.45 0.96 -19.25
N TYR A 819 -19.23 0.05 -18.70
CA TYR A 819 -19.03 -0.53 -17.39
C TYR A 819 -18.70 -2.02 -17.54
N ASN A 820 -17.60 -2.45 -16.95
CA ASN A 820 -17.20 -3.84 -16.90
C ASN A 820 -17.18 -4.33 -15.46
N TYR A 821 -17.76 -5.51 -15.22
CA TYR A 821 -17.59 -6.18 -13.95
C TYR A 821 -17.42 -7.69 -14.13
N SER A 822 -16.80 -8.31 -13.16
CA SER A 822 -16.73 -9.76 -13.02
C SER A 822 -17.25 -10.18 -11.66
N PHE A 823 -17.83 -11.37 -11.63
CA PHE A 823 -18.33 -12.00 -10.42
C PHE A 823 -18.04 -13.49 -10.50
N SER A 824 -17.65 -14.09 -9.41
CA SER A 824 -17.62 -15.55 -9.28
C SER A 824 -18.11 -16.00 -7.92
N MET A 825 -18.81 -17.13 -7.90
CA MET A 825 -19.25 -17.76 -6.67
C MET A 825 -19.09 -19.28 -6.76
N LYS A 826 -18.40 -19.86 -5.79
CA LYS A 826 -18.36 -21.30 -5.60
C LYS A 826 -19.64 -21.76 -4.88
N LEU A 827 -20.41 -22.60 -5.53
CA LEU A 827 -21.65 -23.10 -4.95
C LEU A 827 -21.35 -24.06 -3.78
N VAL A 828 -22.18 -23.99 -2.73
CA VAL A 828 -21.99 -24.81 -1.52
C VAL A 828 -22.20 -26.27 -1.80
N GLU A 829 -23.29 -26.59 -2.55
CA GLU A 829 -23.58 -27.94 -2.94
C GLU A 829 -23.12 -28.20 -4.37
N ASN A 830 -22.70 -29.42 -4.65
CA ASN A 830 -22.29 -29.81 -5.98
C ASN A 830 -23.50 -29.91 -6.89
N GLN A 831 -23.63 -28.99 -7.84
CA GLN A 831 -24.73 -28.91 -8.79
C GLN A 831 -24.33 -29.52 -10.14
N SER A 832 -25.24 -30.19 -10.85
CA SER A 832 -25.06 -30.62 -12.24
C SER A 832 -25.42 -29.53 -13.25
N ASN A 833 -26.29 -28.61 -12.86
CA ASN A 833 -26.72 -27.45 -13.64
C ASN A 833 -27.16 -26.32 -12.71
N VAL A 834 -27.20 -25.13 -13.24
CA VAL A 834 -27.82 -23.95 -12.61
C VAL A 834 -28.88 -23.36 -13.51
N THR A 835 -29.98 -22.95 -12.92
CA THR A 835 -31.08 -22.29 -13.60
C THR A 835 -30.94 -20.78 -13.45
N LEU A 836 -30.80 -20.07 -14.57
CA LEU A 836 -30.64 -18.61 -14.59
C LEU A 836 -31.94 -17.96 -15.07
N PHE A 837 -32.25 -16.80 -14.51
CA PHE A 837 -33.30 -15.91 -14.97
C PHE A 837 -33.00 -14.47 -14.54
N PHE A 838 -33.75 -13.51 -15.10
CA PHE A 838 -33.60 -12.10 -14.76
C PHE A 838 -34.85 -11.58 -14.06
N VAL A 839 -34.62 -10.59 -13.15
CA VAL A 839 -35.68 -9.82 -12.51
C VAL A 839 -35.37 -8.36 -12.57
N ASN A 840 -36.32 -7.49 -12.75
CA ASN A 840 -36.16 -6.07 -12.98
C ASN A 840 -36.79 -5.24 -11.87
N GLU A 841 -36.24 -4.07 -11.64
CA GLU A 841 -36.86 -2.99 -10.83
C GLU A 841 -36.76 -1.67 -11.56
N GLY A 842 -37.89 -0.98 -11.72
CA GLY A 842 -37.97 0.28 -12.47
C GLY A 842 -37.50 0.17 -13.92
N SER A 843 -37.44 -1.05 -14.45
CA SER A 843 -36.89 -1.36 -15.76
C SER A 843 -37.53 -2.59 -16.37
N TYR A 844 -37.27 -2.82 -17.66
CA TYR A 844 -37.49 -4.07 -18.33
C TYR A 844 -36.30 -4.36 -19.27
N ILE A 845 -36.05 -5.63 -19.58
CA ILE A 845 -35.06 -6.07 -20.57
C ILE A 845 -35.68 -6.47 -21.87
N ASP A 846 -34.98 -6.22 -22.98
CA ASP A 846 -35.43 -6.54 -24.34
C ASP A 846 -34.25 -7.10 -25.18
N GLY A 847 -34.13 -8.39 -25.23
CA GLY A 847 -33.17 -9.10 -26.08
C GLY A 847 -33.71 -9.35 -27.50
N SER A 848 -35.02 -9.40 -27.71
CA SER A 848 -35.62 -9.67 -29.02
C SER A 848 -35.27 -8.65 -30.07
N SER A 849 -35.10 -7.39 -29.66
CA SER A 849 -34.68 -6.30 -30.57
C SER A 849 -33.28 -6.52 -31.14
N ILE A 850 -32.42 -7.23 -30.42
CA ILE A 850 -31.06 -7.60 -30.87
C ILE A 850 -31.12 -8.83 -31.80
N ALA A 851 -31.88 -9.88 -31.40
CA ALA A 851 -32.00 -11.13 -32.15
C ALA A 851 -32.56 -10.91 -33.57
N THR A 852 -33.46 -9.94 -33.71
CA THR A 852 -34.07 -9.61 -35.00
C THR A 852 -33.28 -8.55 -35.78
N GLY A 853 -32.20 -7.99 -35.23
CA GLY A 853 -31.47 -6.86 -35.82
C GLY A 853 -32.27 -5.55 -35.86
N ILE A 854 -33.39 -5.51 -35.16
CA ILE A 854 -34.30 -4.35 -35.10
C ILE A 854 -34.08 -3.63 -33.77
N LYS A 855 -33.31 -2.53 -33.77
CA LYS A 855 -33.42 -1.54 -32.68
C LYS A 855 -34.86 -1.04 -32.64
N THR A 856 -35.48 -0.90 -31.45
CA THR A 856 -36.85 -0.48 -31.19
C THR A 856 -37.46 0.33 -32.34
N PRO A 857 -38.57 -0.10 -33.00
CA PRO A 857 -39.11 0.62 -34.13
C PRO A 857 -39.44 2.07 -33.76
N MET A 858 -38.87 3.02 -34.48
CA MET A 858 -39.21 4.42 -34.28
C MET A 858 -40.66 4.62 -34.71
N VAL A 859 -41.54 4.98 -33.78
CA VAL A 859 -42.93 5.31 -34.11
C VAL A 859 -42.93 6.65 -34.85
N ILE A 860 -43.29 6.67 -36.09
CA ILE A 860 -43.50 7.92 -36.86
C ILE A 860 -44.78 8.55 -36.35
N THR A 861 -44.63 9.57 -35.47
CA THR A 861 -45.71 10.56 -35.28
C THR A 861 -45.75 11.43 -36.53
N LYS A 862 -46.94 11.72 -37.01
CA LYS A 862 -47.34 12.37 -38.31
C LYS A 862 -46.68 13.70 -38.66
N LYS A 863 -45.35 13.89 -38.59
CA LYS A 863 -44.67 15.10 -38.94
C LYS A 863 -43.23 14.97 -39.45
N THR A 864 -43.00 14.06 -40.39
CA THR A 864 -41.86 14.14 -41.29
C THR A 864 -42.25 13.50 -42.61
N GLU A 865 -42.53 14.31 -43.59
CA GLU A 865 -42.65 13.89 -44.97
C GLU A 865 -41.27 13.42 -45.44
N SER A 866 -41.02 12.14 -45.44
CA SER A 866 -39.86 11.53 -46.11
C SER A 866 -40.29 11.16 -47.53
N GLU A 867 -39.78 11.90 -48.51
CA GLU A 867 -39.83 11.47 -49.94
C GLU A 867 -38.90 10.25 -50.05
N GLY A 868 -39.43 9.02 -49.97
CA GLY A 868 -38.72 7.80 -50.20
C GLY A 868 -39.63 6.62 -50.52
N LYS A 869 -39.18 5.67 -51.33
CA LYS A 869 -39.89 4.42 -51.59
C LYS A 869 -39.96 3.58 -50.34
N TRP A 870 -41.11 3.03 -50.03
CA TRP A 870 -41.41 2.19 -48.88
C TRP A 870 -41.34 0.71 -49.27
N TYR A 871 -40.65 -0.08 -48.51
CA TYR A 871 -40.58 -1.53 -48.73
C TYR A 871 -40.98 -2.28 -47.45
N ASN A 872 -41.68 -3.39 -47.58
CA ASN A 872 -41.89 -4.32 -46.48
C ASN A 872 -40.60 -5.11 -46.16
N LEU A 873 -40.63 -5.91 -45.10
CA LEU A 873 -39.43 -6.70 -44.69
C LEU A 873 -39.01 -7.76 -45.72
N ASN A 874 -39.91 -8.13 -46.68
CA ASN A 874 -39.60 -9.04 -47.76
C ASN A 874 -39.01 -8.31 -48.98
N GLY A 875 -38.70 -7.03 -48.89
CA GLY A 875 -38.15 -6.24 -49.98
C GLY A 875 -39.16 -5.81 -51.06
N GLN A 876 -40.44 -6.03 -50.87
CA GLN A 876 -41.48 -5.60 -51.79
C GLN A 876 -41.81 -4.13 -51.50
N GLN A 877 -41.95 -3.35 -52.58
CA GLN A 877 -42.40 -1.94 -52.50
C GLN A 877 -43.86 -1.90 -52.08
N VAL A 878 -44.14 -1.13 -51.01
CA VAL A 878 -45.52 -0.94 -50.48
C VAL A 878 -45.85 0.53 -50.42
N ASP A 879 -47.09 0.84 -50.40
CA ASP A 879 -47.58 2.22 -50.23
C ASP A 879 -47.74 2.59 -48.74
N ARG A 880 -48.12 3.85 -48.51
CA ARG A 880 -48.25 4.40 -47.14
C ARG A 880 -49.44 3.80 -46.35
N SER A 881 -50.33 3.02 -47.01
CA SER A 881 -51.43 2.34 -46.31
C SER A 881 -51.03 1.02 -45.70
N TYR A 882 -49.87 0.49 -46.07
CA TYR A 882 -49.36 -0.77 -45.56
C TYR A 882 -49.11 -0.69 -44.04
N LYS A 883 -49.76 -1.60 -43.30
CA LYS A 883 -49.62 -1.68 -41.83
C LYS A 883 -48.57 -2.70 -41.49
N GLY A 884 -47.57 -2.27 -40.69
CA GLY A 884 -46.48 -3.12 -40.32
C GLY A 884 -45.11 -2.43 -40.39
N ILE A 885 -44.03 -3.22 -40.33
CA ILE A 885 -42.67 -2.69 -40.44
C ILE A 885 -42.33 -2.41 -41.90
N VAL A 886 -41.92 -1.18 -42.19
CA VAL A 886 -41.49 -0.73 -43.51
C VAL A 886 -40.06 -0.19 -43.48
N VAL A 887 -39.38 -0.34 -44.61
CA VAL A 887 -38.04 0.21 -44.83
C VAL A 887 -38.16 1.40 -45.79
N VAL A 888 -37.69 2.56 -45.33
CA VAL A 888 -37.65 3.80 -46.11
C VAL A 888 -36.27 4.39 -46.02
N ASN A 889 -35.62 4.62 -47.17
CA ASN A 889 -34.22 5.13 -47.23
C ASN A 889 -33.25 4.33 -46.36
N GLY A 890 -33.38 2.98 -46.37
CA GLY A 890 -32.50 2.09 -45.62
C GLY A 890 -32.80 2.04 -44.11
N ARG A 891 -33.85 2.71 -43.62
CA ARG A 891 -34.25 2.71 -42.21
C ARG A 891 -35.57 2.02 -42.01
N LYS A 892 -35.74 1.27 -40.95
CA LYS A 892 -36.95 0.51 -40.58
C LYS A 892 -37.88 1.37 -39.72
N PHE A 893 -39.18 1.38 -40.06
CA PHE A 893 -40.22 2.09 -39.36
C PHE A 893 -41.44 1.18 -39.13
N LEU A 894 -42.15 1.42 -38.04
CA LEU A 894 -43.48 0.77 -37.85
C LEU A 894 -44.56 1.75 -38.33
N ASN A 895 -45.26 1.39 -39.43
CA ASN A 895 -46.41 2.08 -39.94
C ASN A 895 -47.67 1.47 -39.29
N LYS A 896 -48.35 2.20 -38.40
CA LYS A 896 -49.51 1.74 -37.64
C LYS A 896 -50.82 1.96 -38.42
#